data_d865720681b57c5aa198f476c64df9e5
#
_entry.id   d865720681b57c5aa198f476c64df9e5
#
_cell.length_a   1.000
_cell.length_b   1.000
_cell.length_c   1.000
_cell.angle_alpha   90.00
_cell.angle_beta   90.00
_cell.angle_gamma   90.00
#
_symmetry.space_group_name_H-M   'P 1'
#
loop_
_entity.id
_entity.type
_entity.pdbx_description
1 polymer ?
#
loop_
_entity_poly.entity_id
_entity_poly.type
_entity_poly.pdbx_seq_one_letter_code
_entity_poly.pdbx_strand_id
1 'polypeptide(L)'
;MTYQRKTTLGRYGNQLAQPTVTSYTFPAAVGGINALDSLLLMPPEDAIYTYNLMPSEYGMRLRQGYREWATGCVVDSAVNNDVRTIIPFESNIQDQANNRIFGVTAEGIWDVTLFNTNTPVRKATFVQTSDPSGYGVWAEFTGDAAGAGLRGHYLFYADGLNGIWQYEEATDVWTQPISGTGAGEWHYLDNQDPPVEQPFPVDNVAFVMVFKQRIWVILEDEDDAWYLPVASISGQLTKFNFGSKMPHGGNLQGLFTWTVDSGIGVDDMMVAIGRGGDVIIYQGEDPEITPTGGTPWSTKGNWFIGQTPNSRRVAVDYGPDLYVLSTYGLVSLNNLLRGEPLSGNMPSRKISRFLRADVKQGNASPSWQMVVNPSDGFLQIITPKPSSTPYIQYNMNTQTGAWGFWESVPIFSADSLGGDYIMGGPDGVVYINDGTVDGTEIDNDNKFQNVPNPAAPAPWTVPVALEFQCDGSQIAETQYQTDLATAIVSDTSYSISYRIKANPLINLWQNVPTVPPGAEWSVVGLIIACDGTQIAETTYQVNLVSDLKAGERYSISFEVGLAVGTYKLLAGTEIVTPFSSGDNSYSSTFVPLTDISTISIVGDSSFSGLVGNIKAALYDGAGKHSISIGTEVMDSPISGSGLFTSTFTSTQTNTQMALVGDENFTGTFYDVSLRKTSFAGSPINFRCLTSFQAPAGHSNFTRVGFIRTIGLIAGTASLTVKAVYDYNLEEYISPPPVTAALGATVWDSAVWDSDLWDFSLKGKSFISGNLGIGRSFAVGMSGSASTRINIVGWDVLFNVGGYL
;
A
#
# COMPACT_ATOMS: atom_id res chain seq x y z
N MET A 1 -38.82 -17.51 101.49
CA MET A 1 -39.02 -16.59 100.33
C MET A 1 -37.73 -16.57 99.56
N THR A 2 -37.71 -17.32 98.45
CA THR A 2 -36.55 -17.53 97.64
C THR A 2 -36.70 -16.59 96.34
N TYR A 3 -35.83 -15.61 96.21
CA TYR A 3 -35.82 -14.75 95.11
C TYR A 3 -34.97 -15.36 93.94
N GLN A 4 -35.61 -15.78 92.82
CA GLN A 4 -34.90 -16.15 91.57
C GLN A 4 -34.70 -14.89 90.73
N ARG A 5 -33.44 -14.53 90.52
CA ARG A 5 -33.03 -13.55 89.51
C ARG A 5 -33.02 -14.22 88.15
N LYS A 6 -33.93 -13.81 87.27
CA LYS A 6 -33.86 -14.13 85.86
C LYS A 6 -32.84 -13.22 85.22
N THR A 7 -31.70 -13.75 84.88
CA THR A 7 -30.74 -13.09 83.97
C THR A 7 -31.15 -13.35 82.52
N THR A 8 -31.72 -12.32 81.85
CA THR A 8 -31.92 -12.33 80.38
C THR A 8 -30.59 -12.04 79.75
N LEU A 9 -29.89 -13.05 79.27
CA LEU A 9 -28.77 -12.88 78.26
C LEU A 9 -29.37 -12.44 76.99
N GLY A 10 -29.28 -11.14 76.71
CA GLY A 10 -29.50 -10.62 75.41
C GLY A 10 -28.40 -11.15 74.43
N ARG A 11 -28.80 -12.04 73.53
CA ARG A 11 -27.98 -12.39 72.40
C ARG A 11 -27.91 -11.19 71.49
N TYR A 12 -26.89 -10.39 71.64
CA TYR A 12 -26.41 -9.54 70.55
C TYR A 12 -25.81 -10.52 69.54
N GLY A 13 -26.66 -10.96 68.63
CA GLY A 13 -26.19 -11.54 67.37
C GLY A 13 -25.54 -10.41 66.56
N ASN A 14 -24.22 -10.31 66.72
CA ASN A 14 -23.44 -9.63 65.66
C ASN A 14 -23.66 -10.47 64.41
N GLN A 15 -24.67 -10.12 63.58
CA GLN A 15 -24.62 -10.43 62.19
C GLN A 15 -23.45 -9.62 61.66
N LEU A 16 -22.30 -10.27 61.58
CA LEU A 16 -21.24 -9.79 60.67
C LEU A 16 -21.93 -9.62 59.33
N ALA A 17 -22.13 -8.37 58.93
CA ALA A 17 -22.62 -8.07 57.57
C ALA A 17 -21.72 -8.87 56.63
N GLN A 18 -22.31 -9.82 55.94
CA GLN A 18 -21.54 -10.53 54.91
C GLN A 18 -21.01 -9.45 53.96
N PRO A 19 -19.70 -9.48 53.67
CA PRO A 19 -19.12 -8.51 52.72
C PRO A 19 -19.93 -8.63 51.43
N THR A 20 -20.59 -7.54 51.05
CA THR A 20 -21.34 -7.46 49.79
C THR A 20 -20.34 -7.50 48.64
N VAL A 21 -20.28 -8.65 47.96
CA VAL A 21 -19.53 -8.77 46.72
C VAL A 21 -20.29 -7.99 45.66
N THR A 22 -19.65 -7.00 45.10
CA THR A 22 -20.19 -6.15 44.01
C THR A 22 -19.41 -6.41 42.74
N SER A 23 -20.09 -6.34 41.61
CA SER A 23 -19.44 -6.43 40.29
C SER A 23 -19.45 -5.06 39.60
N TYR A 24 -18.41 -4.79 38.86
CA TYR A 24 -18.30 -3.62 37.97
C TYR A 24 -17.70 -4.08 36.64
N THR A 25 -18.34 -3.68 35.54
CA THR A 25 -17.87 -4.00 34.19
C THR A 25 -17.08 -2.84 33.66
N PHE A 26 -15.79 -3.08 33.38
CA PHE A 26 -14.93 -2.18 32.61
C PHE A 26 -15.14 -2.49 31.12
N PRO A 27 -15.56 -1.52 30.31
CA PRO A 27 -15.56 -1.69 28.87
C PRO A 27 -14.10 -1.81 28.36
N ALA A 28 -13.91 -2.44 27.22
CA ALA A 28 -12.63 -2.31 26.51
C ALA A 28 -12.33 -0.84 26.22
N ALA A 29 -11.05 -0.50 26.17
CA ALA A 29 -10.63 0.88 25.91
C ALA A 29 -10.83 1.29 24.42
N VAL A 30 -12.07 1.24 23.94
CA VAL A 30 -12.45 1.60 22.57
C VAL A 30 -12.24 3.09 22.26
N GLY A 31 -12.22 3.95 23.28
CA GLY A 31 -11.87 5.37 23.17
C GLY A 31 -10.38 5.62 22.97
N GLY A 32 -9.54 4.58 23.09
CA GLY A 32 -8.09 4.65 22.90
C GLY A 32 -7.33 5.36 24.01
N ILE A 33 -6.11 5.75 23.70
CA ILE A 33 -5.23 6.44 24.63
C ILE A 33 -5.75 7.85 24.93
N ASN A 34 -5.80 8.20 26.20
CA ASN A 34 -6.15 9.54 26.67
C ASN A 34 -5.09 10.08 27.64
N ALA A 35 -4.25 10.96 27.13
CA ALA A 35 -3.23 11.67 27.92
C ALA A 35 -3.62 13.14 28.20
N LEU A 36 -4.84 13.53 27.84
CA LEU A 36 -5.35 14.88 28.04
C LEU A 36 -6.06 15.03 29.37
N ASP A 37 -6.97 14.10 29.67
CA ASP A 37 -7.80 14.18 30.85
C ASP A 37 -7.03 13.79 32.12
N SER A 38 -7.47 14.36 33.25
CA SER A 38 -6.95 13.94 34.54
C SER A 38 -7.29 12.48 34.79
N LEU A 39 -6.38 11.72 35.40
CA LEU A 39 -6.61 10.33 35.80
C LEU A 39 -7.86 10.14 36.67
N LEU A 40 -8.32 11.19 37.35
CA LEU A 40 -9.53 11.21 38.19
C LEU A 40 -10.84 11.31 37.37
N LEU A 41 -10.79 11.86 36.14
CA LEU A 41 -11.96 12.19 35.35
C LEU A 41 -11.97 11.50 33.99
N MET A 42 -11.01 10.60 33.77
CA MET A 42 -10.89 9.88 32.51
C MET A 42 -12.09 8.95 32.31
N PRO A 43 -12.75 9.00 31.12
CA PRO A 43 -13.83 8.08 30.78
C PRO A 43 -13.44 6.61 30.92
N PRO A 44 -14.37 5.73 31.29
CA PRO A 44 -14.07 4.30 31.47
C PRO A 44 -13.69 3.56 30.16
N GLU A 45 -14.11 4.06 29.00
CA GLU A 45 -13.76 3.58 27.67
C GLU A 45 -12.39 4.03 27.16
N ASP A 46 -11.68 4.85 27.91
CA ASP A 46 -10.33 5.32 27.59
C ASP A 46 -9.25 4.50 28.32
N ALA A 47 -8.05 4.50 27.78
CA ALA A 47 -6.86 3.91 28.38
C ALA A 47 -5.79 4.95 28.69
N ILE A 48 -5.02 4.73 29.74
CA ILE A 48 -3.81 5.50 30.04
C ILE A 48 -2.74 5.20 28.98
N TYR A 49 -2.61 3.93 28.64
CA TYR A 49 -1.80 3.47 27.50
C TYR A 49 -2.34 2.15 26.93
N THR A 50 -2.12 1.96 25.64
CA THR A 50 -2.31 0.69 24.94
C THR A 50 -1.21 0.51 23.91
N TYR A 51 -0.49 -0.60 23.99
CA TYR A 51 0.61 -0.96 23.10
C TYR A 51 0.28 -2.28 22.41
N ASN A 52 0.34 -2.28 21.07
CA ASN A 52 0.04 -3.41 20.20
C ASN A 52 -1.41 -3.94 20.31
N LEU A 53 -2.26 -3.27 21.10
CA LEU A 53 -3.71 -3.47 21.14
C LEU A 53 -4.38 -2.24 20.55
N MET A 54 -5.02 -2.40 19.41
CA MET A 54 -5.65 -1.31 18.66
C MET A 54 -7.12 -1.17 19.05
N PRO A 55 -7.56 0.04 19.40
CA PRO A 55 -8.99 0.28 19.65
C PRO A 55 -9.79 0.02 18.37
N SER A 56 -10.93 -0.65 18.51
CA SER A 56 -11.89 -0.92 17.43
C SER A 56 -13.30 -0.64 17.92
N GLU A 57 -14.30 -0.69 17.03
CA GLU A 57 -15.70 -0.47 17.41
C GLU A 57 -16.21 -1.45 18.46
N TYR A 58 -15.67 -2.68 18.49
CA TYR A 58 -16.17 -3.77 19.33
C TYR A 58 -15.22 -4.18 20.45
N GLY A 59 -14.10 -3.47 20.63
CA GLY A 59 -13.12 -3.84 21.64
C GLY A 59 -11.71 -3.40 21.28
N MET A 60 -10.71 -4.05 21.87
CA MET A 60 -9.30 -3.86 21.54
C MET A 60 -8.77 -5.07 20.81
N ARG A 61 -8.39 -4.92 19.56
CA ARG A 61 -7.80 -6.00 18.75
C ARG A 61 -6.27 -5.97 18.81
N LEU A 62 -5.66 -7.14 18.86
CA LEU A 62 -4.22 -7.26 18.65
C LEU A 62 -3.90 -6.81 17.22
N ARG A 63 -2.83 -5.99 17.04
CA ARG A 63 -2.35 -5.64 15.71
C ARG A 63 -1.94 -6.88 14.91
N GLN A 64 -1.86 -6.75 13.62
CA GLN A 64 -1.23 -7.78 12.81
C GLN A 64 0.28 -7.82 13.08
N GLY A 65 0.86 -9.00 12.95
CA GLY A 65 2.30 -9.18 12.95
C GLY A 65 2.89 -8.86 11.58
N TYR A 66 4.20 -8.91 11.50
CA TYR A 66 4.92 -8.66 10.26
C TYR A 66 5.87 -9.82 9.93
N ARG A 67 6.06 -10.03 8.65
CA ARG A 67 7.04 -10.97 8.11
C ARG A 67 7.88 -10.27 7.05
N GLU A 68 9.03 -10.83 6.76
CA GLU A 68 9.85 -10.35 5.66
C GLU A 68 9.12 -10.54 4.33
N TRP A 69 9.16 -9.51 3.50
CA TRP A 69 8.70 -9.52 2.11
C TRP A 69 9.90 -9.71 1.17
N ALA A 70 10.96 -8.92 1.37
CA ALA A 70 12.20 -8.97 0.62
C ALA A 70 13.38 -8.61 1.53
N THR A 71 14.55 -9.17 1.27
CA THR A 71 15.78 -8.85 1.97
C THR A 71 16.90 -8.57 0.96
N GLY A 72 17.98 -7.91 1.40
CA GLY A 72 19.16 -7.73 0.54
C GLY A 72 19.19 -6.42 -0.26
N CYS A 73 18.38 -5.40 0.12
CA CYS A 73 18.59 -4.02 -0.38
C CYS A 73 19.86 -3.42 0.27
N VAL A 74 20.99 -4.06 0.07
CA VAL A 74 22.22 -3.79 0.81
C VAL A 74 23.37 -3.45 -0.14
N VAL A 75 24.15 -2.44 0.23
CA VAL A 75 25.47 -2.18 -0.34
C VAL A 75 26.50 -2.43 0.76
N ASP A 76 27.41 -3.38 0.56
CA ASP A 76 28.35 -3.86 1.59
C ASP A 76 29.24 -2.75 2.18
N SER A 77 29.52 -1.70 1.41
CA SER A 77 30.31 -0.54 1.86
C SER A 77 29.49 0.54 2.56
N ALA A 78 28.14 0.42 2.59
CA ALA A 78 27.27 1.44 3.19
C ALA A 78 27.26 1.33 4.72
N VAL A 79 27.15 2.50 5.35
CA VAL A 79 27.03 2.60 6.83
C VAL A 79 25.62 2.26 7.29
N ASN A 80 24.62 2.48 6.43
CA ASN A 80 23.20 2.29 6.74
C ASN A 80 22.41 1.91 5.48
N ASN A 81 21.80 0.74 5.51
CA ASN A 81 20.97 0.21 4.43
C ASN A 81 19.47 0.25 4.79
N ASP A 82 19.04 1.08 5.73
CA ASP A 82 17.61 1.21 6.08
C ASP A 82 16.76 1.54 4.84
N VAL A 83 15.63 0.85 4.68
CA VAL A 83 14.67 1.13 3.60
C VAL A 83 13.80 2.33 4.02
N ARG A 84 14.09 3.48 3.47
CA ARG A 84 13.63 4.80 3.92
C ARG A 84 12.35 5.27 3.23
N THR A 85 12.05 4.72 2.05
CA THR A 85 10.81 4.96 1.32
C THR A 85 10.35 3.67 0.64
N ILE A 86 9.08 3.37 0.73
CA ILE A 86 8.40 2.36 -0.08
C ILE A 86 7.58 3.09 -1.13
N ILE A 87 7.68 2.67 -2.37
CA ILE A 87 6.95 3.23 -3.49
C ILE A 87 6.15 2.09 -4.14
N PRO A 88 4.83 2.04 -3.94
CA PRO A 88 3.97 1.20 -4.75
C PRO A 88 3.77 1.86 -6.12
N PHE A 89 3.76 1.09 -7.17
CA PHE A 89 3.46 1.52 -8.53
C PHE A 89 2.38 0.62 -9.11
N GLU A 90 1.24 1.20 -9.43
CA GLU A 90 0.15 0.49 -10.10
C GLU A 90 0.21 0.76 -11.61
N SER A 91 0.36 -0.32 -12.38
CA SER A 91 0.33 -0.24 -13.83
C SER A 91 -1.03 0.23 -14.33
N ASN A 92 -1.06 1.06 -15.35
CA ASN A 92 -2.29 1.41 -16.06
C ASN A 92 -2.74 0.31 -17.04
N ILE A 93 -2.00 -0.78 -17.14
CA ILE A 93 -2.33 -1.97 -17.93
C ILE A 93 -3.19 -2.91 -17.08
N GLN A 94 -4.28 -3.38 -17.63
CA GLN A 94 -5.37 -4.05 -16.91
C GLN A 94 -5.00 -5.36 -16.20
N ASP A 95 -3.91 -6.01 -16.55
CA ASP A 95 -3.53 -7.33 -16.03
C ASP A 95 -2.51 -7.28 -14.86
N GLN A 96 -2.23 -6.12 -14.32
CA GLN A 96 -1.31 -5.91 -13.17
C GLN A 96 0.12 -6.47 -13.36
N ALA A 97 0.44 -6.94 -14.56
CA ALA A 97 1.73 -7.56 -14.87
C ALA A 97 2.93 -6.65 -14.59
N ASN A 98 2.70 -5.36 -14.71
CA ASN A 98 3.72 -4.33 -14.55
C ASN A 98 3.65 -3.59 -13.20
N ASN A 99 2.79 -4.04 -12.28
CA ASN A 99 2.82 -3.51 -10.92
C ASN A 99 4.21 -3.72 -10.31
N ARG A 100 4.71 -2.70 -9.62
CA ARG A 100 6.03 -2.72 -9.00
C ARG A 100 5.94 -2.23 -7.56
N ILE A 101 6.86 -2.74 -6.75
CA ILE A 101 7.16 -2.19 -5.43
C ILE A 101 8.64 -1.84 -5.43
N PHE A 102 8.94 -0.58 -5.15
CA PHE A 102 10.32 -0.15 -5.02
C PHE A 102 10.62 0.17 -3.55
N GLY A 103 11.75 -0.34 -3.06
CA GLY A 103 12.33 0.05 -1.80
C GLY A 103 13.46 1.04 -2.04
N VAL A 104 13.46 2.18 -1.36
CA VAL A 104 14.50 3.19 -1.50
C VAL A 104 15.35 3.22 -0.26
N THR A 105 16.66 3.03 -0.43
CA THR A 105 17.67 3.20 0.62
C THR A 105 18.47 4.49 0.39
N ALA A 106 19.39 4.81 1.28
CA ALA A 106 20.32 5.93 1.04
C ALA A 106 21.17 5.74 -0.22
N GLU A 107 21.36 4.50 -0.66
CA GLU A 107 22.27 4.09 -1.74
C GLU A 107 21.57 3.98 -3.11
N GLY A 108 20.22 4.01 -3.16
CA GLY A 108 19.50 3.91 -4.42
C GLY A 108 18.11 3.31 -4.33
N ILE A 109 17.54 3.07 -5.50
CA ILE A 109 16.20 2.51 -5.67
C ILE A 109 16.32 1.03 -6.05
N TRP A 110 15.61 0.18 -5.33
CA TRP A 110 15.64 -1.28 -5.46
C TRP A 110 14.28 -1.80 -5.91
N ASP A 111 14.23 -2.71 -6.85
CA ASP A 111 13.01 -3.45 -7.20
C ASP A 111 12.81 -4.58 -6.19
N VAL A 112 11.80 -4.43 -5.33
CA VAL A 112 11.41 -5.39 -4.30
C VAL A 112 10.04 -6.02 -4.59
N THR A 113 9.61 -5.99 -5.84
CA THR A 113 8.28 -6.48 -6.25
C THR A 113 8.10 -7.97 -5.97
N LEU A 114 9.18 -8.75 -6.10
CA LEU A 114 9.12 -10.19 -5.85
C LEU A 114 9.05 -10.49 -4.36
N PHE A 115 7.95 -11.12 -3.97
CA PHE A 115 7.86 -11.70 -2.64
C PHE A 115 8.97 -12.76 -2.44
N ASN A 116 9.57 -12.76 -1.27
CA ASN A 116 10.58 -13.73 -0.87
C ASN A 116 11.93 -13.59 -1.61
N THR A 117 12.24 -12.43 -2.20
CA THR A 117 13.55 -12.17 -2.81
C THR A 117 14.61 -11.80 -1.77
N ASN A 118 15.82 -12.32 -1.93
CA ASN A 118 17.00 -11.92 -1.14
C ASN A 118 18.07 -11.23 -2.01
N THR A 119 17.79 -11.05 -3.28
CA THR A 119 18.68 -10.39 -4.25
C THR A 119 17.89 -9.39 -5.09
N PRO A 120 17.29 -8.37 -4.46
CA PRO A 120 16.57 -7.34 -5.19
C PRO A 120 17.53 -6.62 -6.14
N VAL A 121 17.01 -6.20 -7.29
CA VAL A 121 17.81 -5.49 -8.29
C VAL A 121 17.83 -4.01 -7.97
N ARG A 122 19.05 -3.44 -7.84
CA ARG A 122 19.19 -1.99 -7.72
C ARG A 122 18.99 -1.34 -9.10
N LYS A 123 17.88 -0.66 -9.28
CA LYS A 123 17.48 0.00 -10.54
C LYS A 123 18.10 1.39 -10.72
N ALA A 124 18.38 2.10 -9.62
CA ALA A 124 19.06 3.39 -9.64
C ALA A 124 20.10 3.47 -8.52
N THR A 125 21.23 4.11 -8.79
CA THR A 125 22.32 4.31 -7.82
C THR A 125 22.40 5.79 -7.45
N PHE A 126 22.37 6.09 -6.15
CA PHE A 126 22.52 7.44 -5.65
C PHE A 126 24.00 7.79 -5.43
N VAL A 127 24.32 9.06 -5.65
CA VAL A 127 25.68 9.59 -5.48
C VAL A 127 25.88 10.08 -4.05
N GLN A 128 24.84 10.70 -3.49
CA GLN A 128 24.85 11.24 -2.14
C GLN A 128 24.09 10.30 -1.21
N THR A 129 24.71 9.91 -0.11
CA THR A 129 24.19 8.87 0.79
C THR A 129 23.90 9.35 2.21
N SER A 130 24.19 10.64 2.51
CA SER A 130 23.85 11.25 3.78
C SER A 130 22.36 11.58 3.89
N ASP A 131 21.84 11.84 5.09
CA ASP A 131 20.47 12.33 5.22
C ASP A 131 20.30 13.69 4.50
N PRO A 132 19.21 13.90 3.73
CA PRO A 132 17.98 13.13 3.65
C PRO A 132 17.90 12.07 2.55
N SER A 133 19.01 11.62 1.94
CA SER A 133 18.96 10.60 0.88
C SER A 133 18.03 9.44 1.21
N GLY A 134 17.20 9.06 0.26
CA GLY A 134 16.22 7.98 0.39
C GLY A 134 14.92 8.34 1.14
N TYR A 135 14.83 9.48 1.82
CA TYR A 135 13.60 9.98 2.44
C TYR A 135 12.82 10.90 1.46
N GLY A 136 12.36 10.34 0.37
CA GLY A 136 11.72 11.11 -0.69
C GLY A 136 10.19 11.00 -0.71
N VAL A 137 9.64 11.66 -1.71
CA VAL A 137 8.23 11.60 -2.10
C VAL A 137 8.13 11.14 -3.55
N TRP A 138 6.98 10.61 -3.91
CA TRP A 138 6.75 10.08 -5.24
C TRP A 138 5.38 10.50 -5.78
N ALA A 139 5.25 10.48 -7.11
CA ALA A 139 3.99 10.77 -7.80
C ALA A 139 3.93 10.02 -9.12
N GLU A 140 2.77 9.44 -9.43
CA GLU A 140 2.49 8.82 -10.73
C GLU A 140 1.90 9.85 -11.70
N PHE A 141 2.27 9.73 -12.95
CA PHE A 141 1.80 10.64 -14.00
C PHE A 141 1.71 9.96 -15.36
N THR A 142 0.61 10.21 -16.04
CA THR A 142 0.45 9.82 -17.45
C THR A 142 0.55 11.07 -18.32
N GLY A 143 1.61 11.16 -19.11
CA GLY A 143 1.91 12.36 -19.90
C GLY A 143 2.69 12.07 -21.17
N ASP A 144 2.90 13.11 -21.97
CA ASP A 144 3.65 13.04 -23.22
C ASP A 144 5.13 13.38 -22.98
N ALA A 145 6.01 12.56 -23.50
CA ALA A 145 7.40 12.96 -23.69
C ALA A 145 7.43 14.05 -24.79
N ALA A 146 7.86 15.26 -24.40
CA ALA A 146 7.93 16.49 -25.20
C ALA A 146 7.70 16.36 -26.72
N GLY A 147 6.48 16.57 -27.14
CA GLY A 147 6.15 16.68 -28.57
C GLY A 147 6.10 15.39 -29.38
N ALA A 148 6.24 14.20 -28.74
CA ALA A 148 6.21 12.92 -29.42
C ALA A 148 4.79 12.40 -29.68
N GLY A 149 3.76 12.96 -29.01
CA GLY A 149 2.36 12.53 -29.15
C GLY A 149 2.10 11.11 -28.60
N LEU A 150 3.07 10.53 -27.88
CA LEU A 150 2.98 9.21 -27.27
C LEU A 150 2.85 9.38 -25.77
N ARG A 151 1.68 9.11 -25.24
CA ARG A 151 1.45 9.10 -23.80
C ARG A 151 2.10 7.87 -23.17
N GLY A 152 2.98 8.13 -22.20
CA GLY A 152 3.57 7.11 -21.35
C GLY A 152 3.05 7.20 -19.93
N HIS A 153 3.20 6.13 -19.17
CA HIS A 153 2.94 6.10 -17.75
C HIS A 153 4.27 6.12 -16.99
N TYR A 154 4.40 7.08 -16.09
CA TYR A 154 5.65 7.41 -15.43
C TYR A 154 5.45 7.50 -13.92
N LEU A 155 6.50 7.17 -13.19
CA LEU A 155 6.60 7.39 -11.75
C LEU A 155 7.78 8.32 -11.50
N PHE A 156 7.55 9.37 -10.71
CA PHE A 156 8.59 10.31 -10.29
C PHE A 156 8.90 10.14 -8.82
N TYR A 157 10.17 10.23 -8.46
CA TYR A 157 10.67 10.22 -7.10
C TYR A 157 11.65 11.37 -6.88
N ALA A 158 11.60 12.05 -5.73
CA ALA A 158 12.51 13.13 -5.39
C ALA A 158 12.85 13.13 -3.89
N ASP A 159 14.12 13.36 -3.52
CA ASP A 159 14.58 13.35 -2.12
C ASP A 159 15.37 14.61 -1.68
N GLY A 160 15.64 15.54 -2.61
CA GLY A 160 16.34 16.80 -2.35
C GLY A 160 17.87 16.69 -2.31
N LEU A 161 18.42 15.49 -2.23
CA LEU A 161 19.87 15.30 -2.21
C LEU A 161 20.38 14.63 -3.51
N ASN A 162 19.60 13.69 -4.04
CA ASN A 162 19.88 13.03 -5.32
C ASN A 162 18.93 13.51 -6.43
N GLY A 163 18.16 14.57 -6.14
CA GLY A 163 17.26 15.20 -7.10
C GLY A 163 16.06 14.35 -7.48
N ILE A 164 15.57 14.57 -8.71
CA ILE A 164 14.40 13.86 -9.23
C ILE A 164 14.82 12.70 -10.13
N TRP A 165 14.12 11.58 -9.95
CA TRP A 165 14.26 10.37 -10.76
C TRP A 165 12.91 10.04 -11.40
N GLN A 166 12.96 9.50 -12.62
CA GLN A 166 11.80 9.12 -13.41
C GLN A 166 11.90 7.64 -13.79
N TYR A 167 10.86 6.90 -13.47
CA TYR A 167 10.65 5.53 -13.95
C TYR A 167 9.68 5.55 -15.11
N GLU A 168 10.01 4.84 -16.17
CA GLU A 168 9.14 4.65 -17.31
C GLU A 168 8.64 3.21 -17.38
N GLU A 169 7.33 3.03 -17.30
CA GLU A 169 6.72 1.69 -17.29
C GLU A 169 7.08 0.87 -18.53
N ALA A 170 7.07 1.50 -19.70
CA ALA A 170 7.30 0.80 -20.98
C ALA A 170 8.70 0.20 -21.12
N THR A 171 9.70 0.80 -20.47
CA THR A 171 11.11 0.37 -20.55
C THR A 171 11.62 -0.32 -19.30
N ASP A 172 10.87 -0.24 -18.18
CA ASP A 172 11.26 -0.73 -16.84
C ASP A 172 12.60 -0.15 -16.34
N VAL A 173 12.84 1.13 -16.64
CA VAL A 173 14.11 1.82 -16.34
C VAL A 173 13.89 3.09 -15.55
N TRP A 174 14.76 3.32 -14.55
CA TRP A 174 14.88 4.58 -13.84
C TRP A 174 15.96 5.46 -14.46
N THR A 175 15.64 6.71 -14.77
CA THR A 175 16.56 7.73 -15.29
C THR A 175 16.32 9.06 -14.59
N GLN A 176 17.30 9.94 -14.63
CA GLN A 176 17.06 11.35 -14.28
C GLN A 176 16.56 12.10 -15.50
N PRO A 177 15.60 13.04 -15.35
CA PRO A 177 15.25 13.94 -16.43
C PRO A 177 16.48 14.72 -16.93
N ILE A 178 16.56 14.92 -18.23
CA ILE A 178 17.71 15.63 -18.82
C ILE A 178 17.57 17.12 -18.52
N SER A 179 18.58 17.70 -17.90
CA SER A 179 18.71 19.13 -17.67
C SER A 179 19.41 19.78 -18.87
N GLY A 180 18.79 20.75 -19.51
CA GLY A 180 19.34 21.41 -20.71
C GLY A 180 18.32 22.37 -21.32
N THR A 181 18.62 22.96 -22.48
CA THR A 181 17.76 23.94 -23.16
C THR A 181 17.06 23.38 -24.41
N GLY A 182 17.10 22.06 -24.60
CA GLY A 182 16.43 21.38 -25.70
C GLY A 182 14.93 21.17 -25.46
N ALA A 183 14.15 20.93 -26.48
CA ALA A 183 12.69 20.80 -26.44
C ALA A 183 12.21 19.64 -25.55
N GLY A 184 13.02 18.58 -25.32
CA GLY A 184 12.76 17.45 -24.45
C GLY A 184 13.46 17.54 -23.10
N GLU A 185 14.08 18.66 -22.79
CA GLU A 185 14.93 18.85 -21.62
C GLU A 185 14.27 19.78 -20.60
N TRP A 186 14.61 19.64 -19.34
CA TRP A 186 14.10 20.51 -18.29
C TRP A 186 14.90 21.81 -18.26
N HIS A 187 14.20 22.94 -18.50
CA HIS A 187 14.78 24.26 -18.54
C HIS A 187 13.80 25.30 -17.98
N TYR A 188 14.30 26.50 -17.72
CA TYR A 188 13.51 27.66 -17.31
C TYR A 188 14.02 28.94 -17.95
N LEU A 189 13.20 29.97 -17.96
CA LEU A 189 13.62 31.32 -18.39
C LEU A 189 14.14 32.10 -17.16
N ASP A 190 15.33 32.67 -17.30
CA ASP A 190 15.86 33.56 -16.28
C ASP A 190 15.15 34.92 -16.25
N ASN A 191 15.48 35.75 -15.26
CA ASN A 191 14.90 37.09 -15.13
C ASN A 191 15.65 38.19 -15.90
N GLN A 192 16.46 37.82 -16.90
CA GLN A 192 17.15 38.80 -17.73
C GLN A 192 16.19 39.43 -18.78
N ASP A 193 16.57 40.57 -19.35
CA ASP A 193 15.81 41.21 -20.39
C ASP A 193 16.71 41.38 -21.65
N PRO A 194 16.52 40.58 -22.74
CA PRO A 194 15.51 39.51 -22.88
C PRO A 194 15.80 38.26 -22.04
N PRO A 195 14.76 37.49 -21.65
CA PRO A 195 14.94 36.26 -20.92
C PRO A 195 15.78 35.24 -21.69
N VAL A 196 16.65 34.50 -20.98
CA VAL A 196 17.51 33.45 -21.57
C VAL A 196 17.14 32.12 -20.97
N GLU A 197 17.03 31.08 -21.80
CA GLU A 197 16.81 29.70 -21.33
C GLU A 197 18.01 29.20 -20.54
N GLN A 198 17.74 28.64 -19.36
CA GLN A 198 18.71 28.05 -18.44
C GLN A 198 18.36 26.62 -18.15
N PRO A 199 19.36 25.70 -18.03
CA PRO A 199 19.14 24.32 -17.59
C PRO A 199 18.52 24.32 -16.20
N PHE A 200 17.47 23.49 -15.97
CA PHE A 200 16.84 23.36 -14.67
C PHE A 200 17.68 22.44 -13.74
N PRO A 201 17.91 22.79 -12.46
CA PRO A 201 18.73 22.00 -11.54
C PRO A 201 18.00 20.76 -11.04
N VAL A 202 17.87 19.75 -11.88
CA VAL A 202 17.17 18.49 -11.58
C VAL A 202 17.75 17.75 -10.35
N ASP A 203 19.05 17.91 -10.10
CA ASP A 203 19.75 17.30 -8.96
C ASP A 203 19.34 17.91 -7.60
N ASN A 204 18.67 19.05 -7.58
CA ASN A 204 18.25 19.74 -6.37
C ASN A 204 16.74 19.63 -6.10
N VAL A 205 16.02 18.83 -6.89
CA VAL A 205 14.57 18.65 -6.69
C VAL A 205 14.31 17.83 -5.45
N ALA A 206 13.55 18.40 -4.51
CA ALA A 206 13.27 17.78 -3.20
C ALA A 206 11.85 17.27 -3.05
N PHE A 207 10.95 17.72 -3.89
CA PHE A 207 9.54 17.36 -3.83
C PHE A 207 8.94 17.29 -5.22
N VAL A 208 8.06 16.34 -5.44
CA VAL A 208 7.29 16.19 -6.68
C VAL A 208 5.83 15.84 -6.34
N MET A 209 4.90 16.44 -7.08
CA MET A 209 3.49 16.09 -7.06
C MET A 209 2.83 16.36 -8.41
N VAL A 210 1.64 15.80 -8.59
CA VAL A 210 0.80 16.07 -9.77
C VAL A 210 -0.44 16.85 -9.33
N PHE A 211 -0.69 17.97 -9.99
CA PHE A 211 -1.89 18.76 -9.79
C PHE A 211 -2.41 19.33 -11.10
N LYS A 212 -3.70 19.14 -11.41
CA LYS A 212 -4.36 19.62 -12.63
C LYS A 212 -3.56 19.28 -13.89
N GLN A 213 -3.17 18.01 -14.01
CA GLN A 213 -2.41 17.46 -15.15
C GLN A 213 -1.03 18.14 -15.38
N ARG A 214 -0.43 18.71 -14.35
CA ARG A 214 0.91 19.28 -14.36
C ARG A 214 1.76 18.64 -13.28
N ILE A 215 3.02 18.42 -13.57
CA ILE A 215 4.03 18.04 -12.59
C ILE A 215 4.52 19.32 -11.91
N TRP A 216 4.45 19.33 -10.59
CA TRP A 216 4.96 20.40 -9.75
C TRP A 216 6.16 19.89 -8.97
N VAL A 217 7.19 20.69 -8.87
CA VAL A 217 8.42 20.37 -8.14
C VAL A 217 8.85 21.53 -7.24
N ILE A 218 9.51 21.18 -6.14
CA ILE A 218 10.14 22.14 -5.22
C ILE A 218 11.63 21.81 -5.19
N LEU A 219 12.47 22.83 -5.32
CA LEU A 219 13.92 22.70 -5.09
C LEU A 219 14.23 22.69 -3.58
N GLU A 220 15.32 22.05 -3.19
CA GLU A 220 15.76 22.06 -1.81
C GLU A 220 16.09 23.51 -1.38
N ASP A 221 15.72 23.86 -0.16
CA ASP A 221 15.92 25.20 0.44
C ASP A 221 15.23 26.39 -0.28
N GLU A 222 14.31 26.13 -1.25
CA GLU A 222 13.50 27.19 -1.86
C GLU A 222 12.12 27.32 -1.18
N ASP A 223 11.58 28.54 -1.25
CA ASP A 223 10.23 28.88 -0.78
C ASP A 223 9.20 28.99 -1.93
N ASP A 224 9.64 28.70 -3.17
CA ASP A 224 8.84 28.70 -4.38
C ASP A 224 8.74 27.30 -5.00
N ALA A 225 7.77 27.10 -5.87
CA ALA A 225 7.63 25.87 -6.64
C ALA A 225 7.72 26.15 -8.15
N TRP A 226 7.98 25.09 -8.90
CA TRP A 226 8.06 25.11 -10.34
C TRP A 226 7.08 24.09 -10.93
N TYR A 227 6.51 24.39 -12.10
CA TYR A 227 5.62 23.44 -12.76
C TYR A 227 5.92 23.30 -14.24
N LEU A 228 5.68 22.09 -14.76
CA LEU A 228 5.76 21.77 -16.18
C LEU A 228 4.46 22.13 -16.91
N PRO A 229 4.50 22.22 -18.23
CA PRO A 229 3.29 22.37 -19.07
C PRO A 229 2.28 21.24 -18.83
N VAL A 230 1.02 21.47 -19.18
CA VAL A 230 -0.07 20.49 -19.05
C VAL A 230 0.27 19.21 -19.80
N ALA A 231 0.06 18.07 -19.18
CA ALA A 231 0.26 16.71 -19.71
C ALA A 231 1.69 16.43 -20.22
N SER A 232 2.70 17.21 -19.83
CA SER A 232 4.09 17.05 -20.24
C SER A 232 4.98 16.57 -19.10
N ILE A 233 5.95 15.70 -19.43
CA ILE A 233 7.00 15.23 -18.51
C ILE A 233 8.32 15.99 -18.67
N SER A 234 8.41 16.90 -19.63
CA SER A 234 9.63 17.68 -19.94
C SER A 234 9.28 19.03 -20.55
N GLY A 235 10.28 19.90 -20.71
CA GLY A 235 10.14 21.22 -21.32
C GLY A 235 10.40 22.35 -20.36
N GLN A 236 9.85 23.53 -20.68
CA GLN A 236 10.05 24.75 -19.90
C GLN A 236 9.27 24.74 -18.59
N LEU A 237 9.96 24.83 -17.45
CA LEU A 237 9.34 25.00 -16.14
C LEU A 237 9.05 26.49 -15.89
N THR A 238 7.89 26.73 -15.28
CA THR A 238 7.46 28.06 -14.86
C THR A 238 7.51 28.16 -13.34
N LYS A 239 8.12 29.23 -12.83
CA LYS A 239 8.22 29.49 -11.38
C LYS A 239 6.92 30.05 -10.83
N PHE A 240 6.44 29.51 -9.71
CA PHE A 240 5.31 30.04 -8.95
C PHE A 240 5.74 30.45 -7.55
N ASN A 241 5.51 31.74 -7.20
CA ASN A 241 5.99 32.31 -5.96
C ASN A 241 5.01 32.06 -4.79
N PHE A 242 5.41 31.20 -3.84
CA PHE A 242 4.72 30.96 -2.57
C PHE A 242 5.34 31.78 -1.43
N GLY A 243 6.64 32.03 -1.45
CA GLY A 243 7.40 32.67 -0.37
C GLY A 243 6.88 34.04 0.03
N SER A 244 6.38 34.83 -0.93
CA SER A 244 5.78 36.13 -0.66
C SER A 244 4.54 36.10 0.25
N LYS A 245 3.96 34.90 0.46
CA LYS A 245 2.77 34.67 1.29
C LYS A 245 3.07 33.88 2.56
N MET A 246 4.34 33.61 2.85
CA MET A 246 4.81 32.86 4.03
C MET A 246 5.43 33.80 5.08
N PRO A 247 4.64 34.46 5.93
CA PRO A 247 5.15 35.43 6.87
C PRO A 247 6.05 34.88 7.97
N HIS A 248 5.99 33.55 8.23
CA HIS A 248 6.85 32.92 9.24
C HIS A 248 8.16 32.39 8.65
N GLY A 249 8.35 32.53 7.32
CA GLY A 249 9.59 32.15 6.64
C GLY A 249 9.81 30.63 6.61
N GLY A 250 11.01 30.24 6.21
CA GLY A 250 11.37 28.85 5.96
C GLY A 250 11.11 28.43 4.51
N ASN A 251 11.66 27.29 4.11
CA ASN A 251 11.46 26.75 2.79
C ASN A 251 10.05 26.15 2.62
N LEU A 252 9.63 25.99 1.38
CA LEU A 252 8.40 25.27 1.04
C LEU A 252 8.60 23.78 1.31
N GLN A 253 7.84 23.24 2.26
CA GLN A 253 7.98 21.86 2.74
C GLN A 253 7.35 20.86 1.79
N GLY A 254 6.19 21.19 1.22
CA GLY A 254 5.46 20.33 0.29
C GLY A 254 4.22 21.00 -0.28
N LEU A 255 3.74 20.39 -1.35
CA LEU A 255 2.47 20.71 -1.99
C LEU A 255 1.59 19.46 -1.93
N PHE A 256 0.29 19.65 -1.66
CA PHE A 256 -0.65 18.54 -1.51
C PHE A 256 -1.94 18.89 -2.25
N THR A 257 -2.58 17.88 -2.82
CA THR A 257 -3.93 18.00 -3.35
C THR A 257 -4.93 17.78 -2.23
N TRP A 258 -5.95 18.62 -2.16
CA TRP A 258 -7.06 18.44 -1.25
C TRP A 258 -8.36 18.57 -1.99
N THR A 259 -9.11 17.47 -2.09
CA THR A 259 -10.40 17.42 -2.79
C THR A 259 -11.53 17.67 -1.80
N VAL A 260 -12.27 18.75 -1.99
CA VAL A 260 -13.46 19.08 -1.20
C VAL A 260 -14.69 18.97 -2.08
N ASP A 261 -15.59 18.05 -1.77
CA ASP A 261 -16.91 17.98 -2.41
C ASP A 261 -17.84 19.01 -1.75
N SER A 262 -18.06 20.12 -2.43
CA SER A 262 -18.98 21.18 -1.96
C SER A 262 -20.45 20.98 -2.42
N GLY A 263 -20.75 19.84 -3.07
CA GLY A 263 -22.11 19.52 -3.57
C GLY A 263 -22.47 20.19 -4.90
N ILE A 264 -21.59 20.96 -5.51
CA ILE A 264 -21.75 21.62 -6.84
C ILE A 264 -20.69 21.13 -7.83
N GLY A 265 -19.88 20.18 -7.46
CA GLY A 265 -18.76 19.64 -8.20
C GLY A 265 -17.56 19.42 -7.30
N VAL A 266 -16.60 18.63 -7.78
CA VAL A 266 -15.35 18.36 -7.05
C VAL A 266 -14.41 19.55 -7.27
N ASP A 267 -14.10 20.28 -6.18
CA ASP A 267 -13.15 21.37 -6.18
C ASP A 267 -11.81 20.88 -5.59
N ASP A 268 -10.89 20.50 -6.45
CA ASP A 268 -9.53 20.21 -6.04
C ASP A 268 -8.81 21.50 -5.68
N MET A 269 -8.26 21.55 -4.49
CA MET A 269 -7.44 22.66 -4.00
C MET A 269 -5.98 22.23 -3.87
N MET A 270 -5.08 23.14 -4.17
CA MET A 270 -3.66 22.96 -3.85
C MET A 270 -3.36 23.54 -2.49
N VAL A 271 -2.73 22.74 -1.64
CA VAL A 271 -2.27 23.15 -0.31
C VAL A 271 -0.76 23.22 -0.31
N ALA A 272 -0.22 24.42 -0.09
CA ALA A 272 1.20 24.66 0.08
C ALA A 272 1.52 24.78 1.57
N ILE A 273 2.49 23.99 2.03
CA ILE A 273 2.91 23.94 3.44
C ILE A 273 4.35 24.41 3.54
N GLY A 274 4.56 25.49 4.29
CA GLY A 274 5.88 26.00 4.63
C GLY A 274 6.42 25.36 5.91
N ARG A 275 7.74 25.18 5.99
CA ARG A 275 8.41 24.65 7.18
C ARG A 275 8.18 25.52 8.42
N GLY A 276 8.02 26.83 8.25
CA GLY A 276 7.68 27.76 9.32
C GLY A 276 6.30 27.53 9.94
N GLY A 277 5.45 26.75 9.28
CA GLY A 277 4.09 26.44 9.72
C GLY A 277 3.00 27.23 9.00
N ASP A 278 3.34 27.93 7.94
CA ASP A 278 2.38 28.57 7.05
C ASP A 278 1.70 27.53 6.16
N VAL A 279 0.37 27.59 6.07
CA VAL A 279 -0.45 26.76 5.16
C VAL A 279 -1.23 27.70 4.27
N ILE A 280 -0.99 27.60 2.95
CA ILE A 280 -1.66 28.41 1.94
C ILE A 280 -2.51 27.50 1.08
N ILE A 281 -3.77 27.82 0.94
CA ILE A 281 -4.72 27.05 0.12
C ILE A 281 -5.08 27.85 -1.12
N TYR A 282 -4.84 27.23 -2.28
CA TYR A 282 -5.21 27.76 -3.60
C TYR A 282 -6.37 26.96 -4.19
N GLN A 283 -7.21 27.69 -4.91
CA GLN A 283 -8.27 27.15 -5.76
C GLN A 283 -8.13 27.73 -7.15
N GLY A 284 -8.46 26.96 -8.18
CA GLY A 284 -8.43 27.35 -9.58
C GLY A 284 -7.99 26.20 -10.47
N GLU A 285 -8.11 26.41 -11.77
CA GLU A 285 -7.78 25.38 -12.77
C GLU A 285 -6.34 25.51 -13.28
N ASP A 286 -5.89 26.74 -13.50
CA ASP A 286 -4.60 26.99 -14.16
C ASP A 286 -3.95 28.26 -13.58
N PRO A 287 -2.70 28.18 -13.08
CA PRO A 287 -1.97 29.35 -12.56
C PRO A 287 -1.67 30.42 -13.63
N GLU A 288 -1.78 30.09 -14.91
CA GLU A 288 -1.52 30.99 -16.05
C GLU A 288 -2.78 31.75 -16.54
N ILE A 289 -3.98 31.30 -16.13
CA ILE A 289 -5.22 31.97 -16.58
C ILE A 289 -5.37 33.33 -15.92
N THR A 290 -5.45 34.36 -16.74
CA THR A 290 -5.83 35.70 -16.31
C THR A 290 -7.34 35.77 -15.94
N PRO A 291 -7.78 36.70 -15.03
CA PRO A 291 -9.15 36.74 -14.49
C PRO A 291 -10.32 36.82 -15.47
N THR A 292 -10.05 36.96 -16.77
CA THR A 292 -11.06 37.15 -17.84
C THR A 292 -11.48 35.87 -18.55
N GLY A 293 -10.90 34.70 -18.25
CA GLY A 293 -11.10 33.48 -19.04
C GLY A 293 -11.25 32.16 -18.31
N GLY A 294 -11.88 32.09 -17.14
CA GLY A 294 -12.06 30.84 -16.41
C GLY A 294 -12.12 31.06 -14.91
N THR A 295 -12.04 29.97 -14.10
CA THR A 295 -11.92 30.09 -12.65
C THR A 295 -10.51 30.56 -12.31
N PRO A 296 -10.30 31.81 -11.87
CA PRO A 296 -8.99 32.35 -11.64
C PRO A 296 -8.28 31.63 -10.50
N TRP A 297 -6.97 31.42 -10.67
CA TRP A 297 -6.10 30.90 -9.63
C TRP A 297 -6.03 31.89 -8.47
N SER A 298 -6.60 31.54 -7.32
CA SER A 298 -6.75 32.44 -6.17
C SER A 298 -6.51 31.73 -4.85
N THR A 299 -5.98 32.48 -3.89
CA THR A 299 -5.82 31.98 -2.52
C THR A 299 -7.17 31.98 -1.79
N LYS A 300 -7.51 30.87 -1.17
CA LYS A 300 -8.64 30.77 -0.23
C LYS A 300 -8.30 31.34 1.14
N GLY A 301 -7.05 31.20 1.56
CA GLY A 301 -6.57 31.71 2.83
C GLY A 301 -5.13 31.30 3.12
N ASN A 302 -4.62 31.87 4.21
CA ASN A 302 -3.32 31.54 4.78
C ASN A 302 -3.50 31.37 6.29
N TRP A 303 -3.01 30.25 6.83
CA TRP A 303 -3.13 29.89 8.24
C TRP A 303 -1.78 29.49 8.80
N PHE A 304 -1.59 29.74 10.10
CA PHE A 304 -0.43 29.27 10.84
C PHE A 304 -0.81 28.06 11.70
N ILE A 305 -0.11 26.94 11.52
CA ILE A 305 -0.38 25.68 12.22
C ILE A 305 0.75 25.24 13.16
N GLY A 306 1.77 26.10 13.38
CA GLY A 306 3.00 25.72 14.06
C GLY A 306 3.99 25.02 13.14
N GLN A 307 5.26 25.04 13.51
CA GLN A 307 6.34 24.49 12.71
C GLN A 307 6.12 23.01 12.37
N THR A 308 6.35 22.63 11.12
CA THR A 308 6.29 21.22 10.66
C THR A 308 7.65 20.55 10.86
N PRO A 309 7.70 19.19 11.04
CA PRO A 309 8.96 18.44 11.02
C PRO A 309 9.70 18.61 9.69
N ASN A 310 11.02 18.39 9.69
CA ASN A 310 11.85 18.46 8.48
C ASN A 310 11.66 17.23 7.58
N SER A 311 10.43 16.90 7.27
CA SER A 311 10.08 15.80 6.35
C SER A 311 9.15 16.35 5.28
N ARG A 312 9.26 15.79 4.10
CA ARG A 312 8.36 16.07 2.96
C ARG A 312 7.05 15.27 3.03
N ARG A 313 6.94 14.29 3.97
CA ARG A 313 5.82 13.37 4.14
C ARG A 313 4.94 13.68 5.35
N VAL A 314 4.73 14.98 5.61
CA VAL A 314 4.04 15.51 6.81
C VAL A 314 2.54 15.68 6.64
N ALA A 315 1.99 15.40 5.47
CA ALA A 315 0.56 15.47 5.22
C ALA A 315 0.06 14.18 4.60
N VAL A 316 -1.22 13.88 4.82
CA VAL A 316 -1.88 12.69 4.28
C VAL A 316 -3.36 12.97 4.06
N ASP A 317 -3.89 12.46 2.94
CA ASP A 317 -5.31 12.48 2.65
C ASP A 317 -6.07 11.54 3.57
N TYR A 318 -7.15 12.05 4.15
CA TYR A 318 -8.01 11.28 5.04
C TYR A 318 -9.48 11.55 4.72
N GLY A 319 -10.04 10.78 3.81
CA GLY A 319 -11.40 10.99 3.32
C GLY A 319 -11.56 12.38 2.70
N PRO A 320 -12.50 13.22 3.19
CA PRO A 320 -12.71 14.58 2.68
C PRO A 320 -11.76 15.62 3.32
N ASP A 321 -10.78 15.21 4.11
CA ASP A 321 -9.88 16.09 4.86
C ASP A 321 -8.42 15.81 4.52
N LEU A 322 -7.58 16.80 4.70
CA LEU A 322 -6.11 16.67 4.66
C LEU A 322 -5.57 16.91 6.07
N TYR A 323 -4.88 15.91 6.60
CA TYR A 323 -4.22 16.02 7.91
C TYR A 323 -2.77 16.42 7.75
N VAL A 324 -2.33 17.36 8.57
CA VAL A 324 -0.96 17.89 8.57
C VAL A 324 -0.34 17.74 9.96
N LEU A 325 0.87 17.18 10.02
CA LEU A 325 1.65 17.02 11.24
C LEU A 325 2.44 18.29 11.54
N SER A 326 2.28 18.83 12.76
CA SER A 326 2.99 20.02 13.22
C SER A 326 3.38 19.92 14.69
N THR A 327 4.11 20.91 15.19
CA THR A 327 4.41 21.04 16.63
C THR A 327 3.18 21.23 17.50
N TYR A 328 2.03 21.55 16.94
CA TYR A 328 0.75 21.59 17.67
C TYR A 328 0.05 20.22 17.71
N GLY A 329 0.51 19.25 16.93
CA GLY A 329 -0.06 17.93 16.75
C GLY A 329 -0.60 17.70 15.34
N LEU A 330 -1.58 16.84 15.19
CA LEU A 330 -2.23 16.55 13.92
C LEU A 330 -3.34 17.57 13.67
N VAL A 331 -3.19 18.36 12.62
CA VAL A 331 -4.11 19.45 12.26
C VAL A 331 -4.98 19.03 11.07
N SER A 332 -6.29 19.22 11.19
CA SER A 332 -7.29 19.03 10.14
C SER A 332 -7.48 20.34 9.35
N LEU A 333 -7.31 20.30 8.03
CA LEU A 333 -7.52 21.49 7.19
C LEU A 333 -8.98 21.88 7.06
N ASN A 334 -9.91 20.91 7.12
CA ASN A 334 -11.34 21.19 7.12
C ASN A 334 -11.76 22.07 8.32
N ASN A 335 -11.18 21.81 9.50
CA ASN A 335 -11.41 22.63 10.70
C ASN A 335 -10.82 24.04 10.55
N LEU A 336 -9.67 24.18 9.89
CA LEU A 336 -9.07 25.50 9.61
C LEU A 336 -9.97 26.35 8.69
N LEU A 337 -10.50 25.77 7.61
CA LEU A 337 -11.42 26.48 6.71
C LEU A 337 -12.69 26.94 7.39
N ARG A 338 -13.18 26.19 8.38
CA ARG A 338 -14.37 26.57 9.18
C ARG A 338 -14.06 27.64 10.21
N GLY A 339 -12.80 28.01 10.36
CA GLY A 339 -12.37 28.97 11.38
C GLY A 339 -12.45 28.43 12.81
N GLU A 340 -12.41 27.11 12.98
CA GLU A 340 -12.41 26.49 14.30
C GLU A 340 -11.08 26.66 15.01
N PRO A 341 -11.07 26.88 16.33
CA PRO A 341 -9.82 26.97 17.09
C PRO A 341 -9.01 25.69 16.99
N LEU A 342 -7.71 25.79 16.71
CA LEU A 342 -6.79 24.65 16.64
C LEU A 342 -6.85 23.73 17.88
N SER A 343 -7.13 24.30 19.07
CA SER A 343 -7.16 23.54 20.32
C SER A 343 -8.43 22.72 20.56
N GLY A 344 -9.52 22.95 19.82
CA GLY A 344 -10.84 22.38 20.11
C GLY A 344 -11.06 20.99 19.52
N ASN A 345 -10.73 20.80 18.25
CA ASN A 345 -11.11 19.65 17.42
C ASN A 345 -9.92 18.98 16.71
N MET A 346 -8.74 18.99 17.32
CA MET A 346 -7.59 18.26 16.75
C MET A 346 -7.81 16.75 16.85
N PRO A 347 -7.61 15.98 15.75
CA PRO A 347 -7.67 14.52 15.80
C PRO A 347 -6.74 13.90 16.83
N SER A 348 -5.56 14.51 17.06
CA SER A 348 -4.56 14.05 18.04
C SER A 348 -4.76 14.63 19.45
N ARG A 349 -5.90 15.27 19.76
CA ARG A 349 -6.10 15.95 21.06
C ARG A 349 -5.80 15.06 22.26
N LYS A 350 -6.31 13.84 22.27
CA LYS A 350 -6.11 12.89 23.39
C LYS A 350 -4.66 12.47 23.59
N ILE A 351 -3.84 12.44 22.52
CA ILE A 351 -2.42 12.06 22.53
C ILE A 351 -1.45 13.25 22.42
N SER A 352 -1.98 14.47 22.39
CA SER A 352 -1.21 15.70 22.09
C SER A 352 0.03 15.87 22.97
N ARG A 353 -0.02 15.41 24.23
CA ARG A 353 1.11 15.47 25.16
C ARG A 353 2.31 14.66 24.66
N PHE A 354 2.09 13.48 24.12
CA PHE A 354 3.14 12.60 23.59
C PHE A 354 3.59 13.09 22.22
N LEU A 355 2.65 13.20 21.27
CA LEU A 355 2.95 13.55 19.88
C LEU A 355 3.69 14.88 19.75
N ARG A 356 3.26 15.93 20.50
CA ARG A 356 3.94 17.24 20.46
C ARG A 356 5.35 17.19 21.04
N ALA A 357 5.59 16.38 22.05
CA ALA A 357 6.94 16.22 22.63
C ALA A 357 7.87 15.54 21.61
N ASP A 358 7.40 14.47 20.97
CA ASP A 358 8.17 13.70 19.99
C ASP A 358 8.43 14.52 18.72
N VAL A 359 7.41 15.23 18.20
CA VAL A 359 7.58 16.13 17.03
C VAL A 359 8.58 17.24 17.35
N LYS A 360 8.55 17.82 18.56
CA LYS A 360 9.52 18.85 18.96
C LYS A 360 10.93 18.28 19.08
N GLN A 361 11.09 17.09 19.63
CA GLN A 361 12.39 16.42 19.77
C GLN A 361 12.96 15.97 18.42
N GLY A 362 12.12 15.38 17.57
CA GLY A 362 12.48 14.86 16.25
C GLY A 362 12.32 15.86 15.11
N ASN A 363 12.16 17.16 15.38
CA ASN A 363 11.80 18.16 14.36
C ASN A 363 12.81 18.29 13.20
N ALA A 364 14.09 17.99 13.45
CA ALA A 364 15.13 18.05 12.42
C ALA A 364 15.22 16.79 11.55
N SER A 365 14.52 15.70 11.90
CA SER A 365 14.61 14.43 11.18
C SER A 365 13.76 14.43 9.91
N PRO A 366 14.28 13.94 8.77
CA PRO A 366 13.53 13.78 7.52
C PRO A 366 12.63 12.53 7.51
N SER A 367 12.73 11.66 8.52
CA SER A 367 12.12 10.33 8.52
C SER A 367 10.66 10.27 8.97
N TRP A 368 10.05 11.39 9.38
CA TRP A 368 8.63 11.42 9.67
C TRP A 368 7.79 11.08 8.45
N GLN A 369 6.81 10.21 8.63
CA GLN A 369 5.84 9.89 7.57
C GLN A 369 4.45 9.69 8.18
N MET A 370 3.44 10.17 7.48
CA MET A 370 2.05 9.79 7.72
C MET A 370 1.56 8.95 6.55
N VAL A 371 0.85 7.87 6.87
CA VAL A 371 0.32 6.93 5.88
C VAL A 371 -0.99 6.34 6.38
N VAL A 372 -1.92 6.09 5.47
CA VAL A 372 -3.19 5.40 5.76
C VAL A 372 -3.11 3.98 5.26
N ASN A 373 -3.43 3.02 6.14
CA ASN A 373 -3.66 1.63 5.73
C ASN A 373 -5.17 1.42 5.55
N PRO A 374 -5.67 1.38 4.31
CA PRO A 374 -7.10 1.24 4.05
C PRO A 374 -7.63 -0.15 4.39
N SER A 375 -6.81 -1.21 4.22
CA SER A 375 -7.22 -2.59 4.48
C SER A 375 -7.43 -2.88 5.96
N ASP A 376 -6.62 -2.28 6.82
CA ASP A 376 -6.69 -2.49 8.28
C ASP A 376 -7.39 -1.35 9.02
N GLY A 377 -7.72 -0.27 8.31
CA GLY A 377 -8.51 0.87 8.78
C GLY A 377 -7.80 1.70 9.83
N PHE A 378 -6.51 2.00 9.65
CA PHE A 378 -5.80 2.93 10.52
C PHE A 378 -4.93 3.95 9.75
N LEU A 379 -4.78 5.12 10.36
CA LEU A 379 -3.78 6.11 10.00
C LEU A 379 -2.57 5.93 10.91
N GLN A 380 -1.38 5.78 10.32
CA GLN A 380 -0.13 5.61 11.05
C GLN A 380 0.75 6.83 10.92
N ILE A 381 1.34 7.26 12.04
CA ILE A 381 2.44 8.23 12.07
C ILE A 381 3.71 7.46 12.40
N ILE A 382 4.59 7.33 11.42
CA ILE A 382 5.90 6.70 11.55
C ILE A 382 6.85 7.75 12.14
N THR A 383 7.45 7.42 13.28
CA THR A 383 8.35 8.30 14.00
C THR A 383 9.80 8.07 13.58
N PRO A 384 10.69 9.05 13.75
CA PRO A 384 12.12 8.88 13.55
C PRO A 384 12.70 7.72 14.38
N LYS A 385 13.72 7.06 13.86
CA LYS A 385 14.47 6.01 14.59
C LYS A 385 14.92 6.55 15.95
N PRO A 386 14.49 5.94 17.06
CA PRO A 386 14.92 6.39 18.38
C PRO A 386 16.39 6.02 18.59
N SER A 387 17.09 6.83 19.39
CA SER A 387 18.45 6.50 19.82
C SER A 387 18.50 5.29 20.79
N SER A 388 17.34 4.92 21.33
CA SER A 388 17.16 3.75 22.20
C SER A 388 15.85 3.05 21.84
N THR A 389 15.84 1.73 21.91
CA THR A 389 14.63 0.89 21.80
C THR A 389 13.70 1.13 22.98
N PRO A 390 12.37 0.93 22.81
CA PRO A 390 11.65 0.39 21.66
C PRO A 390 11.25 1.43 20.61
N TYR A 391 11.02 0.99 19.36
CA TYR A 391 10.33 1.77 18.34
C TYR A 391 8.85 1.93 18.74
N ILE A 392 8.33 3.16 18.69
CA ILE A 392 6.93 3.46 18.97
C ILE A 392 6.33 4.20 17.77
N GLN A 393 5.23 3.68 17.23
CA GLN A 393 4.48 4.28 16.14
C GLN A 393 3.08 4.66 16.64
N TYR A 394 2.56 5.80 16.21
CA TYR A 394 1.21 6.24 16.53
C TYR A 394 0.22 5.72 15.51
N ASN A 395 -0.86 5.09 15.97
CA ASN A 395 -1.87 4.55 15.07
C ASN A 395 -3.26 5.02 15.52
N MET A 396 -4.01 5.60 14.58
CA MET A 396 -5.38 6.05 14.81
C MET A 396 -6.33 5.16 14.02
N ASN A 397 -7.33 4.61 14.69
CA ASN A 397 -8.42 3.93 13.99
C ASN A 397 -9.21 4.96 13.17
N THR A 398 -9.36 4.70 11.86
CA THR A 398 -9.97 5.66 10.93
C THR A 398 -11.48 5.82 11.12
N GLN A 399 -12.17 4.86 11.73
CA GLN A 399 -13.61 4.90 11.97
C GLN A 399 -13.95 5.60 13.29
N THR A 400 -13.17 5.32 14.35
CA THR A 400 -13.47 5.81 15.70
C THR A 400 -12.65 7.04 16.11
N GLY A 401 -11.55 7.33 15.42
CA GLY A 401 -10.58 8.36 15.79
C GLY A 401 -9.78 8.02 17.04
N ALA A 402 -9.87 6.79 17.54
CA ALA A 402 -9.20 6.34 18.75
C ALA A 402 -7.74 5.95 18.47
N TRP A 403 -6.83 6.33 19.38
CA TRP A 403 -5.39 6.13 19.23
C TRP A 403 -4.87 4.93 20.02
N GLY A 404 -3.91 4.22 19.43
CA GLY A 404 -3.09 3.19 20.04
C GLY A 404 -1.63 3.29 19.59
N PHE A 405 -0.73 2.61 20.28
CA PHE A 405 0.69 2.55 19.90
C PHE A 405 1.05 1.18 19.35
N TRP A 406 1.86 1.17 18.28
CA TRP A 406 2.68 0.01 17.96
C TRP A 406 4.03 0.13 18.63
N GLU A 407 4.46 -0.92 19.30
CA GLU A 407 5.74 -1.01 19.98
C GLU A 407 6.57 -2.13 19.36
N SER A 408 7.87 -1.89 19.21
CA SER A 408 8.85 -2.87 18.71
C SER A 408 8.65 -3.31 17.26
N VAL A 409 8.01 -2.49 16.43
CA VAL A 409 7.93 -2.70 14.97
C VAL A 409 8.99 -1.80 14.31
N PRO A 410 10.10 -2.37 13.78
CA PRO A 410 11.23 -1.59 13.28
C PRO A 410 10.99 -1.12 11.83
N ILE A 411 10.20 -0.05 11.65
CA ILE A 411 9.86 0.51 10.33
C ILE A 411 10.26 1.96 10.21
N PHE A 412 10.64 2.39 9.00
CA PHE A 412 11.02 3.76 8.64
C PHE A 412 10.13 4.36 7.56
N SER A 413 9.42 3.50 6.84
CA SER A 413 8.49 3.89 5.80
C SER A 413 7.43 2.82 5.63
N ALA A 414 6.28 3.17 5.08
CA ALA A 414 5.26 2.22 4.69
C ALA A 414 4.39 2.80 3.58
N ASP A 415 3.80 1.90 2.81
CA ASP A 415 2.75 2.23 1.85
C ASP A 415 1.92 0.99 1.53
N SER A 416 0.83 1.12 0.78
CA SER A 416 -0.07 0.02 0.45
C SER A 416 -0.20 -0.17 -1.07
N LEU A 417 -0.19 -1.43 -1.51
CA LEU A 417 -0.44 -1.83 -2.88
C LEU A 417 -1.42 -3.02 -2.91
N GLY A 418 -2.53 -2.89 -3.63
CA GLY A 418 -3.49 -3.98 -3.82
C GLY A 418 -4.14 -4.51 -2.54
N GLY A 419 -4.07 -3.77 -1.43
CA GLY A 419 -4.55 -4.19 -0.11
C GLY A 419 -3.47 -4.69 0.84
N ASP A 420 -2.25 -4.93 0.35
CA ASP A 420 -1.10 -5.30 1.17
C ASP A 420 -0.42 -4.04 1.73
N TYR A 421 -0.10 -4.06 3.02
CA TYR A 421 0.63 -2.98 3.68
C TYR A 421 2.11 -3.35 3.79
N ILE A 422 2.92 -2.70 2.94
CA ILE A 422 4.36 -2.96 2.80
C ILE A 422 5.14 -1.93 3.61
N MET A 423 6.15 -2.38 4.33
CA MET A 423 6.91 -1.55 5.27
C MET A 423 8.41 -1.67 5.02
N GLY A 424 9.10 -0.55 4.98
CA GLY A 424 10.55 -0.48 4.90
C GLY A 424 11.17 -0.57 6.29
N GLY A 425 12.07 -1.55 6.47
CA GLY A 425 12.75 -1.81 7.74
C GLY A 425 14.24 -1.52 7.71
N PRO A 426 14.96 -1.88 8.80
CA PRO A 426 16.41 -1.76 8.89
C PRO A 426 17.12 -2.75 7.98
N ASP A 427 18.40 -2.49 7.73
CA ASP A 427 19.37 -3.42 7.13
C ASP A 427 18.91 -3.99 5.77
N GLY A 428 18.19 -3.18 4.98
CA GLY A 428 17.77 -3.56 3.63
C GLY A 428 16.61 -4.57 3.60
N VAL A 429 15.84 -4.65 4.67
CA VAL A 429 14.69 -5.55 4.76
C VAL A 429 13.39 -4.80 4.49
N VAL A 430 12.52 -5.40 3.70
CA VAL A 430 11.15 -4.97 3.47
C VAL A 430 10.21 -5.97 4.12
N TYR A 431 9.21 -5.49 4.84
CA TYR A 431 8.21 -6.29 5.55
C TYR A 431 6.82 -6.14 4.95
N ILE A 432 5.97 -7.15 5.19
CA ILE A 432 4.52 -7.07 4.97
C ILE A 432 3.79 -7.27 6.30
N ASN A 433 2.71 -6.52 6.50
CA ASN A 433 1.88 -6.58 7.70
C ASN A 433 0.65 -7.48 7.49
N ASP A 434 0.86 -8.79 7.46
CA ASP A 434 -0.21 -9.77 7.27
C ASP A 434 -0.11 -10.97 8.23
N GLY A 435 0.86 -10.96 9.13
CA GLY A 435 1.18 -12.05 10.04
C GLY A 435 0.34 -12.09 11.33
N THR A 436 0.47 -13.18 12.07
CA THR A 436 -0.02 -13.32 13.45
C THR A 436 1.11 -13.27 14.48
N VAL A 437 2.36 -13.21 14.00
CA VAL A 437 3.61 -13.14 14.78
C VAL A 437 4.53 -12.10 14.18
N ASP A 438 5.49 -11.63 14.95
CA ASP A 438 6.47 -10.63 14.51
C ASP A 438 7.76 -11.30 14.02
N GLY A 439 8.35 -10.73 12.95
CA GLY A 439 9.70 -11.06 12.52
C GLY A 439 9.83 -12.47 11.95
N THR A 440 8.84 -12.95 11.19
CA THR A 440 9.03 -14.18 10.42
C THR A 440 10.03 -13.94 9.31
N GLU A 441 11.13 -14.64 9.36
CA GLU A 441 12.24 -14.51 8.40
C GLU A 441 11.99 -15.32 7.13
N ILE A 442 12.55 -14.82 6.02
CA ILE A 442 12.58 -15.51 4.75
C ILE A 442 13.74 -16.52 4.74
N ASP A 443 13.48 -17.74 4.25
CA ASP A 443 14.57 -18.66 3.91
C ASP A 443 15.30 -18.14 2.66
N ASN A 444 16.54 -17.72 2.84
CA ASN A 444 17.39 -17.15 1.78
C ASN A 444 17.89 -18.19 0.75
N ASP A 445 17.60 -19.47 0.96
CA ASP A 445 18.04 -20.55 0.08
C ASP A 445 17.02 -20.78 -1.07
N ASN A 446 17.24 -20.13 -2.20
CA ASN A 446 16.43 -20.39 -3.40
C ASN A 446 16.72 -21.79 -3.94
N LYS A 447 15.72 -22.66 -3.84
CA LYS A 447 15.84 -24.07 -4.29
C LYS A 447 15.72 -24.23 -5.79
N PHE A 448 15.21 -23.23 -6.50
CA PHE A 448 15.14 -23.24 -7.95
C PHE A 448 16.54 -23.00 -8.55
N GLN A 449 16.91 -23.81 -9.51
CA GLN A 449 18.10 -23.62 -10.34
C GLN A 449 17.79 -23.99 -11.79
N ASN A 450 18.54 -23.40 -12.73
CA ASN A 450 18.39 -23.71 -14.15
C ASN A 450 19.26 -24.91 -14.55
N VAL A 451 18.85 -26.09 -14.19
CA VAL A 451 19.46 -27.34 -14.63
C VAL A 451 18.38 -28.23 -15.27
N PRO A 452 18.18 -28.12 -16.58
CA PRO A 452 17.09 -28.84 -17.25
C PRO A 452 17.30 -30.37 -17.15
N ASN A 453 16.23 -31.07 -16.78
CA ASN A 453 16.24 -32.53 -16.65
C ASN A 453 14.82 -33.10 -16.95
N PRO A 454 14.56 -33.76 -18.08
CA PRO A 454 15.45 -33.95 -19.23
C PRO A 454 15.77 -32.64 -19.97
N ALA A 455 16.61 -32.74 -21.03
CA ALA A 455 16.91 -31.58 -21.87
C ALA A 455 15.63 -30.88 -22.32
N ALA A 456 15.65 -29.55 -22.33
CA ALA A 456 14.49 -28.74 -22.64
C ALA A 456 13.85 -29.17 -23.96
N PRO A 457 12.56 -29.54 -23.97
CA PRO A 457 11.88 -29.90 -25.22
C PRO A 457 11.63 -28.64 -26.07
N ALA A 458 11.63 -28.74 -27.39
CA ALA A 458 10.94 -27.74 -28.19
C ALA A 458 9.47 -27.72 -27.73
N PRO A 459 8.86 -26.58 -27.44
CA PRO A 459 9.14 -25.20 -27.85
C PRO A 459 9.90 -24.34 -26.80
N TRP A 460 10.52 -24.94 -25.82
CA TRP A 460 11.19 -24.18 -24.75
C TRP A 460 12.63 -23.80 -25.10
N THR A 461 12.97 -22.56 -24.83
CA THR A 461 14.33 -22.01 -24.98
C THR A 461 14.72 -21.21 -23.75
N VAL A 462 16.02 -21.03 -23.53
CA VAL A 462 16.59 -20.20 -22.47
C VAL A 462 17.45 -19.12 -23.11
N PRO A 463 16.87 -18.04 -23.62
CA PRO A 463 17.60 -17.01 -24.37
C PRO A 463 18.55 -16.21 -23.46
N VAL A 464 18.19 -16.02 -22.20
CA VAL A 464 19.02 -15.35 -21.16
C VAL A 464 19.01 -16.24 -19.92
N ALA A 465 20.03 -16.19 -19.11
CA ALA A 465 20.10 -16.95 -17.87
C ALA A 465 18.87 -16.64 -16.99
N LEU A 466 18.18 -17.70 -16.53
CA LEU A 466 16.96 -17.63 -15.71
C LEU A 466 15.70 -17.05 -16.41
N GLU A 467 15.72 -16.94 -17.73
CA GLU A 467 14.53 -16.67 -18.54
C GLU A 467 14.15 -17.92 -19.36
N PHE A 468 12.92 -18.41 -19.20
CA PHE A 468 12.42 -19.65 -19.80
C PHE A 468 11.30 -19.31 -20.77
N GLN A 469 11.65 -19.22 -22.05
CA GLN A 469 10.74 -18.82 -23.10
C GLN A 469 10.10 -20.03 -23.79
N CYS A 470 8.76 -20.01 -23.84
CA CYS A 470 7.96 -20.90 -24.69
C CYS A 470 7.51 -20.11 -25.93
N ASP A 471 7.78 -20.65 -27.13
CA ASP A 471 7.53 -19.94 -28.39
C ASP A 471 6.09 -20.09 -28.92
N GLY A 472 5.26 -20.89 -28.24
CA GLY A 472 3.86 -21.11 -28.62
C GLY A 472 3.67 -22.13 -29.79
N SER A 473 4.72 -22.82 -30.20
CA SER A 473 4.61 -23.81 -31.28
C SER A 473 4.05 -25.18 -30.86
N GLN A 474 3.75 -25.37 -29.57
CA GLN A 474 3.19 -26.59 -29.01
C GLN A 474 1.71 -26.77 -29.42
N ILE A 475 1.33 -28.05 -29.59
CA ILE A 475 -0.05 -28.44 -29.91
C ILE A 475 -0.75 -29.12 -28.71
N ALA A 476 -0.09 -29.25 -27.58
CA ALA A 476 -0.56 -29.80 -26.31
C ALA A 476 0.21 -29.19 -25.16
N GLU A 477 -0.25 -29.40 -23.93
CA GLU A 477 0.47 -29.03 -22.73
C GLU A 477 1.94 -29.45 -22.78
N THR A 478 2.84 -28.52 -22.45
CA THR A 478 4.29 -28.70 -22.49
C THR A 478 4.93 -28.28 -21.17
N GLN A 479 6.08 -28.89 -20.85
CA GLN A 479 6.75 -28.66 -19.59
C GLN A 479 8.25 -28.38 -19.78
N TYR A 480 8.75 -27.39 -19.09
CA TYR A 480 10.18 -27.20 -18.85
C TYR A 480 10.54 -27.70 -17.46
N GLN A 481 11.14 -28.90 -17.40
CA GLN A 481 11.50 -29.53 -16.13
C GLN A 481 12.93 -29.20 -15.73
N THR A 482 13.15 -28.89 -14.45
CA THR A 482 14.47 -28.56 -13.89
C THR A 482 14.69 -29.29 -12.58
N ASP A 483 15.94 -29.63 -12.29
CA ASP A 483 16.33 -30.12 -10.97
C ASP A 483 16.37 -28.98 -9.97
N LEU A 484 16.01 -29.25 -8.72
CA LEU A 484 16.13 -28.31 -7.61
C LEU A 484 17.56 -28.33 -7.04
N ALA A 485 18.04 -27.18 -6.58
CA ALA A 485 19.35 -27.07 -5.92
C ALA A 485 19.44 -27.96 -4.69
N THR A 486 18.36 -28.02 -3.92
CA THR A 486 18.17 -28.95 -2.81
C THR A 486 16.72 -29.47 -2.85
N ALA A 487 16.53 -30.73 -2.47
CA ALA A 487 15.21 -31.32 -2.42
C ALA A 487 14.28 -30.55 -1.48
N ILE A 488 13.01 -30.39 -1.86
CA ILE A 488 11.96 -30.03 -0.93
C ILE A 488 11.59 -31.25 -0.09
N VAL A 489 11.20 -31.01 1.15
CA VAL A 489 10.92 -32.06 2.14
C VAL A 489 9.42 -32.09 2.40
N SER A 490 8.84 -33.31 2.55
CA SER A 490 7.43 -33.46 2.93
C SER A 490 7.10 -32.73 4.23
N ASP A 491 5.85 -32.36 4.42
CA ASP A 491 5.32 -31.65 5.59
C ASP A 491 6.02 -30.31 5.91
N THR A 492 6.65 -29.74 4.88
CA THR A 492 7.33 -28.43 5.00
C THR A 492 6.62 -27.45 4.07
N SER A 493 6.35 -26.24 4.56
CA SER A 493 5.75 -25.16 3.79
C SER A 493 6.79 -24.41 2.98
N TYR A 494 6.43 -24.13 1.73
CA TYR A 494 7.26 -23.40 0.78
C TYR A 494 6.46 -22.26 0.16
N SER A 495 7.16 -21.22 -0.22
CA SER A 495 6.66 -20.12 -1.05
C SER A 495 7.27 -20.23 -2.43
N ILE A 496 6.44 -20.09 -3.44
CA ILE A 496 6.87 -19.99 -4.82
C ILE A 496 6.44 -18.66 -5.40
N SER A 497 7.34 -18.02 -6.12
CA SER A 497 7.03 -16.81 -6.88
C SER A 497 7.72 -16.85 -8.23
N TYR A 498 7.05 -16.32 -9.24
CA TYR A 498 7.57 -16.21 -10.60
C TYR A 498 6.85 -15.09 -11.35
N ARG A 499 7.47 -14.62 -12.41
CA ARG A 499 6.85 -13.65 -13.31
C ARG A 499 6.65 -14.25 -14.69
N ILE A 500 5.56 -13.86 -15.31
CA ILE A 500 5.27 -14.14 -16.72
C ILE A 500 5.33 -12.84 -17.50
N LYS A 501 6.12 -12.83 -18.55
CA LYS A 501 6.10 -11.83 -19.58
C LYS A 501 5.52 -12.48 -20.84
N ALA A 502 4.41 -11.97 -21.34
CA ALA A 502 3.93 -12.36 -22.65
C ALA A 502 5.04 -12.06 -23.67
N ASN A 503 5.29 -13.02 -24.57
CA ASN A 503 6.18 -12.72 -25.68
C ASN A 503 5.57 -11.53 -26.44
N PRO A 504 6.40 -10.61 -27.01
CA PRO A 504 5.87 -9.49 -27.75
C PRO A 504 4.87 -10.02 -28.76
N LEU A 505 3.63 -9.58 -28.61
CA LEU A 505 2.47 -10.05 -29.39
C LEU A 505 2.86 -10.07 -30.85
N ILE A 506 2.95 -11.25 -31.43
CA ILE A 506 3.17 -11.37 -32.85
C ILE A 506 1.97 -10.71 -33.51
N ASN A 507 2.22 -9.58 -34.20
CA ASN A 507 1.17 -8.95 -34.96
C ASN A 507 0.77 -9.90 -36.07
N LEU A 508 -0.40 -10.49 -35.94
CA LEU A 508 -0.95 -11.43 -36.92
C LEU A 508 -1.39 -10.71 -38.21
N TRP A 509 -1.48 -9.38 -38.18
CA TRP A 509 -1.76 -8.59 -39.36
C TRP A 509 -0.55 -8.55 -40.29
N GLN A 510 -0.80 -8.83 -41.56
CA GLN A 510 0.15 -8.57 -42.64
C GLN A 510 -0.55 -7.85 -43.80
N ASN A 511 0.14 -6.91 -44.43
CA ASN A 511 -0.45 -6.19 -45.53
C ASN A 511 -0.29 -6.92 -46.88
N VAL A 512 -0.87 -8.12 -46.97
CA VAL A 512 -0.90 -8.94 -48.17
C VAL A 512 -2.36 -9.17 -48.57
N PRO A 513 -2.90 -8.45 -49.54
CA PRO A 513 -4.28 -8.56 -49.96
C PRO A 513 -4.59 -9.98 -50.48
N THR A 514 -5.74 -10.51 -50.10
CA THR A 514 -6.23 -11.84 -50.54
C THR A 514 -6.71 -11.83 -52.00
N VAL A 515 -7.22 -10.67 -52.45
CA VAL A 515 -7.72 -10.38 -53.79
C VAL A 515 -7.13 -9.03 -54.20
N PRO A 516 -6.78 -8.83 -55.49
CA PRO A 516 -6.36 -7.53 -55.94
C PRO A 516 -7.39 -6.46 -55.48
N PRO A 517 -6.97 -5.41 -54.75
CA PRO A 517 -7.90 -4.39 -54.27
C PRO A 517 -8.53 -3.66 -55.46
N GLY A 518 -9.74 -3.13 -55.32
CA GLY A 518 -10.38 -2.29 -56.31
C GLY A 518 -9.50 -1.07 -56.58
N ALA A 519 -9.75 -0.43 -57.68
CA ALA A 519 -8.93 0.74 -58.13
C ALA A 519 -8.93 1.88 -57.11
N GLU A 520 -9.95 1.97 -56.29
CA GLU A 520 -10.15 2.93 -55.18
C GLU A 520 -9.26 2.69 -53.98
N TRP A 521 -8.65 1.52 -53.83
CA TRP A 521 -7.76 1.18 -52.75
C TRP A 521 -6.30 1.16 -53.17
N SER A 522 -5.46 1.79 -52.43
CA SER A 522 -4.01 1.83 -52.65
C SER A 522 -3.25 1.57 -51.37
N VAL A 523 -2.00 1.12 -51.48
CA VAL A 523 -1.15 0.81 -50.34
C VAL A 523 0.17 1.51 -50.48
N VAL A 524 0.55 2.27 -49.45
CA VAL A 524 1.86 2.90 -49.34
C VAL A 524 2.52 2.48 -48.04
N GLY A 525 3.43 1.51 -48.12
CA GLY A 525 4.07 0.91 -46.92
C GLY A 525 3.08 0.13 -46.10
N LEU A 526 2.83 0.55 -44.85
CA LEU A 526 1.87 -0.04 -43.93
C LEU A 526 0.53 0.73 -43.88
N ILE A 527 0.34 1.74 -44.70
CA ILE A 527 -0.87 2.56 -44.77
C ILE A 527 -1.70 2.14 -45.98
N ILE A 528 -2.98 1.90 -45.73
CA ILE A 528 -4.01 1.57 -46.70
C ILE A 528 -4.81 2.86 -46.96
N ALA A 529 -4.90 3.30 -48.18
CA ALA A 529 -5.62 4.51 -48.58
C ALA A 529 -6.81 4.17 -49.49
N CYS A 530 -7.96 4.78 -49.21
CA CYS A 530 -9.14 4.76 -50.06
C CYS A 530 -9.35 6.18 -50.62
N ASP A 531 -9.51 6.31 -51.93
CA ASP A 531 -9.55 7.61 -52.62
C ASP A 531 -10.96 8.20 -52.75
N GLY A 532 -11.98 7.47 -52.34
CA GLY A 532 -13.37 7.93 -52.36
C GLY A 532 -14.05 7.88 -53.74
N THR A 533 -13.49 7.18 -54.72
CA THR A 533 -14.06 7.04 -56.05
C THR A 533 -15.09 5.95 -56.20
N GLN A 534 -15.31 5.14 -55.14
CA GLN A 534 -16.27 4.03 -55.16
C GLN A 534 -17.72 4.54 -55.20
N ILE A 535 -18.57 3.80 -55.91
CA ILE A 535 -19.99 4.08 -56.03
C ILE A 535 -20.89 3.17 -55.13
N ALA A 536 -20.27 2.20 -54.44
CA ALA A 536 -20.91 1.24 -53.55
C ALA A 536 -19.95 0.89 -52.41
N GLU A 537 -20.42 0.16 -51.39
CA GLU A 537 -19.56 -0.39 -50.33
C GLU A 537 -18.40 -1.20 -50.93
N THR A 538 -17.17 -0.90 -50.56
CA THR A 538 -15.95 -1.58 -51.05
C THR A 538 -15.16 -2.16 -49.87
N THR A 539 -14.37 -3.17 -50.16
CA THR A 539 -13.66 -3.96 -49.13
C THR A 539 -12.19 -4.08 -49.51
N TYR A 540 -11.32 -3.79 -48.54
CA TYR A 540 -9.90 -4.18 -48.58
C TYR A 540 -9.66 -5.34 -47.63
N GLN A 541 -9.34 -6.55 -48.16
CA GLN A 541 -9.21 -7.76 -47.37
C GLN A 541 -7.78 -8.31 -47.41
N VAL A 542 -7.27 -8.73 -46.26
CA VAL A 542 -5.94 -9.32 -46.11
C VAL A 542 -6.01 -10.67 -45.41
N ASN A 543 -5.03 -11.54 -45.67
CA ASN A 543 -4.79 -12.74 -44.89
C ASN A 543 -4.02 -12.38 -43.63
N LEU A 544 -4.32 -13.11 -42.56
CA LEU A 544 -3.52 -13.09 -41.34
C LEU A 544 -2.28 -13.98 -41.50
N VAL A 545 -1.25 -13.70 -40.68
CA VAL A 545 -0.04 -14.54 -40.60
C VAL A 545 -0.40 -15.96 -40.12
N SER A 546 -1.34 -16.02 -39.14
CA SER A 546 -1.99 -17.27 -38.69
C SER A 546 -3.46 -16.98 -38.36
N ASP A 547 -4.29 -18.03 -38.37
CA ASP A 547 -5.71 -17.90 -38.10
C ASP A 547 -5.98 -17.48 -36.66
N LEU A 548 -6.99 -16.60 -36.43
CA LEU A 548 -7.58 -16.40 -35.13
C LEU A 548 -8.44 -17.60 -34.77
N LYS A 549 -8.22 -18.23 -33.63
CA LYS A 549 -8.91 -19.42 -33.19
C LYS A 549 -10.23 -19.14 -32.50
N ALA A 550 -11.25 -19.96 -32.79
CA ALA A 550 -12.55 -19.84 -32.14
C ALA A 550 -12.45 -20.00 -30.61
N GLY A 551 -13.12 -19.10 -29.86
CA GLY A 551 -13.16 -19.14 -28.41
C GLY A 551 -12.00 -18.43 -27.71
N GLU A 552 -10.98 -17.99 -28.42
CA GLU A 552 -9.88 -17.20 -27.86
C GLU A 552 -10.16 -15.72 -27.99
N ARG A 553 -9.60 -14.92 -27.06
CA ARG A 553 -9.78 -13.47 -27.05
C ARG A 553 -8.64 -12.79 -27.80
N TYR A 554 -8.97 -11.93 -28.75
CA TYR A 554 -8.01 -11.13 -29.51
C TYR A 554 -8.22 -9.66 -29.29
N SER A 555 -7.14 -8.88 -29.35
CA SER A 555 -7.18 -7.43 -29.43
C SER A 555 -6.90 -7.00 -30.88
N ILE A 556 -7.72 -6.11 -31.40
CA ILE A 556 -7.47 -5.46 -32.69
C ILE A 556 -7.43 -3.96 -32.45
N SER A 557 -6.39 -3.31 -32.95
CA SER A 557 -6.26 -1.86 -32.96
C SER A 557 -5.87 -1.36 -34.35
N PHE A 558 -6.36 -0.19 -34.72
CA PHE A 558 -6.02 0.51 -35.96
C PHE A 558 -6.31 2.00 -35.84
N GLU A 559 -5.71 2.78 -36.69
CA GLU A 559 -5.90 4.24 -36.76
C GLU A 559 -6.46 4.62 -38.11
N VAL A 560 -7.39 5.59 -38.12
CA VAL A 560 -7.98 6.15 -39.33
C VAL A 560 -7.79 7.65 -39.33
N GLY A 561 -7.19 8.19 -40.39
CA GLY A 561 -6.97 9.60 -40.60
C GLY A 561 -7.52 10.10 -41.90
N LEU A 562 -7.85 11.37 -41.96
CA LEU A 562 -8.44 12.07 -43.12
C LEU A 562 -9.74 11.43 -43.61
N ALA A 563 -10.54 10.86 -42.68
CA ALA A 563 -11.72 10.07 -42.96
C ALA A 563 -12.93 10.93 -43.37
N VAL A 564 -13.48 10.67 -44.57
CA VAL A 564 -14.80 11.13 -45.00
C VAL A 564 -15.66 9.90 -45.26
N GLY A 565 -16.96 9.93 -44.92
CA GLY A 565 -17.81 8.76 -45.03
C GLY A 565 -17.71 7.85 -43.80
N THR A 566 -18.17 6.59 -43.91
CA THR A 566 -18.15 5.62 -42.82
C THR A 566 -17.36 4.36 -43.18
N TYR A 567 -16.79 3.75 -42.16
CA TYR A 567 -15.99 2.53 -42.29
C TYR A 567 -16.24 1.56 -41.14
N LYS A 568 -15.96 0.28 -41.36
CA LYS A 568 -16.01 -0.78 -40.35
C LYS A 568 -14.89 -1.78 -40.56
N LEU A 569 -14.53 -2.51 -39.48
CA LEU A 569 -13.59 -3.62 -39.52
C LEU A 569 -14.33 -4.94 -39.33
N LEU A 570 -14.03 -5.89 -40.20
CA LEU A 570 -14.53 -7.28 -40.12
C LEU A 570 -13.37 -8.23 -39.86
N ALA A 571 -13.56 -9.20 -38.98
CA ALA A 571 -12.72 -10.39 -38.91
C ALA A 571 -13.51 -11.58 -39.48
N GLY A 572 -13.08 -12.06 -40.63
CA GLY A 572 -13.90 -12.98 -41.42
C GLY A 572 -15.25 -12.35 -41.77
N THR A 573 -16.34 -12.93 -41.27
CA THR A 573 -17.71 -12.39 -41.39
C THR A 573 -18.19 -11.64 -40.14
N GLU A 574 -17.40 -11.63 -39.06
CA GLU A 574 -17.78 -11.04 -37.78
C GLU A 574 -17.42 -9.56 -37.77
N ILE A 575 -18.33 -8.71 -37.24
CA ILE A 575 -18.12 -7.28 -37.14
C ILE A 575 -17.33 -7.00 -35.87
N VAL A 576 -16.07 -6.55 -36.01
CA VAL A 576 -15.22 -6.16 -34.88
C VAL A 576 -15.54 -4.74 -34.44
N THR A 577 -15.75 -3.81 -35.40
CA THR A 577 -16.20 -2.46 -35.13
C THR A 577 -17.44 -2.15 -35.94
N PRO A 578 -18.48 -1.52 -35.38
CA PRO A 578 -19.61 -1.04 -36.17
C PRO A 578 -19.17 0.08 -37.11
N PHE A 579 -20.04 0.50 -38.02
CA PHE A 579 -19.76 1.65 -38.88
C PHE A 579 -19.46 2.90 -38.04
N SER A 580 -18.32 3.50 -38.33
CA SER A 580 -17.78 4.68 -37.66
C SER A 580 -17.38 5.75 -38.65
N SER A 581 -17.28 7.01 -38.26
CA SER A 581 -16.93 8.13 -39.12
C SER A 581 -15.90 9.04 -38.43
N GLY A 582 -15.07 9.74 -39.25
CA GLY A 582 -14.06 10.67 -38.77
C GLY A 582 -12.73 10.03 -38.41
N ASP A 583 -11.77 10.85 -38.05
CA ASP A 583 -10.41 10.45 -37.68
C ASP A 583 -10.43 9.90 -36.28
N ASN A 584 -10.00 8.66 -36.06
CA ASN A 584 -10.01 8.01 -34.77
C ASN A 584 -8.97 6.89 -34.68
N SER A 585 -8.52 6.63 -33.43
CA SER A 585 -7.79 5.41 -33.06
C SER A 585 -8.77 4.45 -32.40
N TYR A 586 -8.79 3.22 -32.89
CA TYR A 586 -9.66 2.16 -32.37
C TYR A 586 -8.85 1.08 -31.71
N SER A 587 -9.32 0.63 -30.58
CA SER A 587 -8.84 -0.58 -29.92
C SER A 587 -10.06 -1.32 -29.40
N SER A 588 -10.19 -2.59 -29.75
CA SER A 588 -11.32 -3.45 -29.36
C SER A 588 -10.83 -4.88 -29.11
N THR A 589 -11.49 -5.55 -28.19
CA THR A 589 -11.28 -6.99 -27.93
C THR A 589 -12.50 -7.77 -28.41
N PHE A 590 -12.28 -8.94 -29.00
CA PHE A 590 -13.35 -9.82 -29.43
C PHE A 590 -12.94 -11.29 -29.33
N VAL A 591 -13.95 -12.18 -29.29
CA VAL A 591 -13.76 -13.63 -29.25
C VAL A 591 -14.41 -14.20 -30.52
N PRO A 592 -13.62 -14.77 -31.47
CA PRO A 592 -14.16 -15.35 -32.67
C PRO A 592 -15.08 -16.52 -32.35
N LEU A 593 -16.19 -16.63 -33.11
CA LEU A 593 -17.09 -17.79 -33.01
C LEU A 593 -16.61 -18.97 -33.86
N THR A 594 -15.80 -18.69 -34.88
CA THR A 594 -15.18 -19.69 -35.80
C THR A 594 -13.75 -19.28 -36.08
N ASP A 595 -12.92 -20.21 -36.54
CA ASP A 595 -11.56 -19.89 -37.00
C ASP A 595 -11.58 -18.87 -38.14
N ILE A 596 -10.80 -17.78 -38.00
CA ILE A 596 -10.78 -16.65 -38.94
C ILE A 596 -9.38 -16.48 -39.53
N SER A 597 -9.26 -16.55 -40.86
CA SER A 597 -8.00 -16.39 -41.61
C SER A 597 -7.81 -15.00 -42.24
N THR A 598 -8.85 -14.16 -42.23
CA THR A 598 -8.82 -12.84 -42.92
C THR A 598 -9.38 -11.71 -42.08
N ILE A 599 -8.83 -10.51 -42.25
CA ILE A 599 -9.41 -9.27 -41.74
C ILE A 599 -9.72 -8.34 -42.92
N SER A 600 -10.85 -7.64 -42.87
CA SER A 600 -11.32 -6.75 -43.91
C SER A 600 -11.63 -5.34 -43.38
N ILE A 601 -11.19 -4.34 -44.09
CA ILE A 601 -11.62 -2.94 -43.92
C ILE A 601 -12.68 -2.68 -44.98
N VAL A 602 -13.84 -2.22 -44.53
CA VAL A 602 -14.98 -1.93 -45.43
C VAL A 602 -15.29 -0.44 -45.36
N GLY A 603 -15.28 0.21 -46.48
CA GLY A 603 -15.70 1.59 -46.63
C GLY A 603 -17.05 1.69 -47.35
N ASP A 604 -17.91 2.60 -46.91
CA ASP A 604 -19.16 2.89 -47.63
C ASP A 604 -18.92 3.61 -48.98
N SER A 605 -19.97 3.89 -49.71
CA SER A 605 -19.86 4.57 -51.04
C SER A 605 -19.28 5.98 -50.99
N SER A 606 -19.08 6.53 -49.79
CA SER A 606 -18.51 7.87 -49.59
C SER A 606 -17.19 7.86 -48.81
N PHE A 607 -16.69 6.69 -48.42
CA PHE A 607 -15.49 6.61 -47.63
C PHE A 607 -14.24 6.98 -48.43
N SER A 608 -13.51 7.96 -47.92
CA SER A 608 -12.11 8.25 -48.32
C SER A 608 -11.30 8.46 -47.03
N GLY A 609 -10.08 7.94 -47.00
CA GLY A 609 -9.24 8.08 -45.80
C GLY A 609 -7.99 7.20 -45.84
N LEU A 610 -7.20 7.31 -44.78
CA LEU A 610 -5.98 6.55 -44.54
C LEU A 610 -6.20 5.63 -43.34
N VAL A 611 -5.93 4.34 -43.50
CA VAL A 611 -5.97 3.36 -42.39
C VAL A 611 -4.57 2.81 -42.16
N GLY A 612 -4.09 2.91 -40.96
CA GLY A 612 -2.72 2.51 -40.59
C GLY A 612 -2.65 1.93 -39.19
N ASN A 613 -1.45 1.59 -38.80
CA ASN A 613 -1.13 1.04 -37.47
C ASN A 613 -2.01 -0.17 -37.06
N ILE A 614 -2.38 -1.02 -38.03
CA ILE A 614 -3.26 -2.14 -37.77
C ILE A 614 -2.47 -3.23 -37.04
N LYS A 615 -2.99 -3.64 -35.90
CA LYS A 615 -2.48 -4.74 -35.09
C LYS A 615 -3.61 -5.70 -34.76
N ALA A 616 -3.38 -6.98 -34.92
CA ALA A 616 -4.25 -8.06 -34.45
C ALA A 616 -3.40 -9.04 -33.65
N ALA A 617 -3.70 -9.22 -32.38
CA ALA A 617 -2.90 -10.07 -31.53
C ALA A 617 -3.79 -10.79 -30.49
N LEU A 618 -3.34 -11.91 -29.97
CA LEU A 618 -4.04 -12.61 -28.88
C LEU A 618 -4.10 -11.66 -27.64
N TYR A 619 -5.30 -11.48 -27.08
CA TYR A 619 -5.51 -10.48 -26.02
C TYR A 619 -4.75 -10.78 -24.73
N ASP A 620 -4.77 -12.03 -24.30
CA ASP A 620 -4.15 -12.48 -23.05
C ASP A 620 -2.73 -13.07 -23.26
N GLY A 621 -2.11 -12.85 -24.37
CA GLY A 621 -0.72 -13.08 -24.79
C GLY A 621 0.09 -14.26 -24.22
N ALA A 622 -0.31 -14.85 -23.12
CA ALA A 622 0.45 -15.86 -22.43
C ALA A 622 -0.20 -17.26 -22.39
N GLY A 623 -1.50 -17.43 -22.77
CA GLY A 623 -2.20 -18.70 -22.55
C GLY A 623 -2.32 -19.04 -21.06
N LYS A 624 -2.50 -20.34 -20.73
CA LYS A 624 -2.50 -20.79 -19.33
C LYS A 624 -1.16 -21.38 -18.94
N HIS A 625 -0.73 -21.07 -17.75
CA HIS A 625 0.50 -21.57 -17.18
C HIS A 625 0.29 -22.04 -15.75
N SER A 626 1.17 -22.90 -15.28
CA SER A 626 1.21 -23.39 -13.90
C SER A 626 2.62 -23.86 -13.54
N ILE A 627 2.81 -24.17 -12.27
CA ILE A 627 4.02 -24.82 -11.80
C ILE A 627 3.66 -26.14 -11.15
N SER A 628 4.44 -27.16 -11.43
CA SER A 628 4.35 -28.45 -10.75
C SER A 628 5.66 -28.81 -10.06
N ILE A 629 5.57 -29.46 -8.91
CA ILE A 629 6.71 -29.97 -8.16
C ILE A 629 6.51 -31.47 -7.97
N GLY A 630 7.32 -32.26 -8.67
CA GLY A 630 7.06 -33.69 -8.80
C GLY A 630 5.70 -33.95 -9.48
N THR A 631 4.79 -34.60 -8.77
CA THR A 631 3.41 -34.86 -9.22
C THR A 631 2.38 -33.86 -8.70
N GLU A 632 2.80 -32.92 -7.85
CA GLU A 632 1.92 -31.92 -7.24
C GLU A 632 1.83 -30.69 -8.14
N VAL A 633 0.62 -30.30 -8.55
CA VAL A 633 0.37 -29.03 -9.24
C VAL A 633 0.15 -27.96 -8.19
N MET A 634 1.03 -26.96 -8.17
CA MET A 634 1.04 -25.93 -7.11
C MET A 634 -0.10 -24.93 -7.26
N ASP A 635 -0.45 -24.59 -8.50
CA ASP A 635 -1.52 -23.65 -8.81
C ASP A 635 -2.45 -24.25 -9.87
N SER A 636 -3.74 -23.91 -9.80
CA SER A 636 -4.65 -24.15 -10.93
C SER A 636 -4.13 -23.36 -12.14
N PRO A 637 -4.20 -23.92 -13.37
CA PRO A 637 -3.71 -23.19 -14.54
C PRO A 637 -4.29 -21.78 -14.64
N ILE A 638 -3.43 -20.78 -14.55
CA ILE A 638 -3.74 -19.35 -14.53
C ILE A 638 -3.38 -18.76 -15.90
N SER A 639 -4.18 -17.83 -16.41
CA SER A 639 -3.88 -17.07 -17.63
C SER A 639 -3.42 -15.66 -17.29
N GLY A 640 -2.64 -15.06 -18.18
CA GLY A 640 -2.17 -13.67 -18.08
C GLY A 640 -0.67 -13.56 -17.84
N SER A 641 -0.21 -12.32 -17.83
CA SER A 641 1.16 -11.94 -17.52
C SER A 641 1.23 -11.22 -16.16
N GLY A 642 2.36 -11.27 -15.49
CA GLY A 642 2.52 -10.61 -14.19
C GLY A 642 3.30 -11.41 -13.18
N LEU A 643 3.24 -10.95 -11.93
CA LEU A 643 3.79 -11.63 -10.77
C LEU A 643 2.76 -12.61 -10.19
N PHE A 644 3.19 -13.84 -10.01
CA PHE A 644 2.41 -14.90 -9.39
C PHE A 644 3.12 -15.38 -8.13
N THR A 645 2.39 -15.45 -7.03
CA THR A 645 2.91 -15.94 -5.74
C THR A 645 1.94 -16.95 -5.16
N SER A 646 2.47 -18.04 -4.64
CA SER A 646 1.66 -19.06 -3.95
C SER A 646 2.45 -19.66 -2.79
N THR A 647 1.74 -20.09 -1.76
CA THR A 647 2.32 -20.85 -0.64
C THR A 647 1.67 -22.22 -0.58
N PHE A 648 2.49 -23.23 -0.37
CA PHE A 648 2.00 -24.62 -0.29
C PHE A 648 2.78 -25.40 0.75
N THR A 649 2.19 -26.48 1.26
CA THR A 649 2.89 -27.45 2.09
C THR A 649 3.10 -28.71 1.26
N SER A 650 4.36 -29.09 1.04
CA SER A 650 4.68 -30.26 0.23
C SER A 650 4.23 -31.55 0.92
N THR A 651 3.51 -32.41 0.22
CA THR A 651 3.09 -33.72 0.74
C THR A 651 4.15 -34.80 0.50
N GLN A 652 5.13 -34.52 -0.35
CA GLN A 652 6.19 -35.47 -0.73
C GLN A 652 7.56 -34.78 -0.80
N THR A 653 8.61 -35.58 -0.65
CA THR A 653 9.97 -35.12 -0.93
C THR A 653 10.21 -35.14 -2.44
N ASN A 654 10.50 -33.97 -3.03
CA ASN A 654 10.72 -33.84 -4.48
C ASN A 654 12.06 -33.16 -4.76
N THR A 655 12.68 -33.59 -5.85
CA THR A 655 13.95 -33.05 -6.34
C THR A 655 13.82 -32.28 -7.65
N GLN A 656 12.61 -32.23 -8.22
CA GLN A 656 12.35 -31.64 -9.52
C GLN A 656 11.12 -30.72 -9.49
N MET A 657 11.16 -29.73 -10.35
CA MET A 657 10.09 -28.77 -10.56
C MET A 657 9.90 -28.58 -12.07
N ALA A 658 8.69 -28.33 -12.52
CA ALA A 658 8.40 -28.03 -13.91
C ALA A 658 7.58 -26.75 -14.07
N LEU A 659 7.97 -25.94 -15.04
CA LEU A 659 7.20 -24.83 -15.57
C LEU A 659 6.30 -25.39 -16.66
N VAL A 660 5.00 -25.19 -16.55
CA VAL A 660 4.00 -25.83 -17.41
C VAL A 660 3.28 -24.75 -18.21
N GLY A 661 3.19 -24.95 -19.52
CA GLY A 661 2.41 -24.13 -20.43
C GLY A 661 1.37 -24.99 -21.14
N ASP A 662 0.13 -24.51 -21.27
CA ASP A 662 -0.89 -25.17 -22.08
C ASP A 662 -0.59 -25.06 -23.59
N GLU A 663 -1.46 -25.60 -24.41
CA GLU A 663 -1.34 -25.59 -25.89
C GLU A 663 -1.31 -24.16 -26.48
N ASN A 664 -1.79 -23.14 -25.72
CA ASN A 664 -1.88 -21.77 -26.16
C ASN A 664 -0.83 -20.86 -25.47
N PHE A 665 -0.04 -21.40 -24.56
CA PHE A 665 0.92 -20.61 -23.81
C PHE A 665 2.07 -20.12 -24.71
N THR A 666 2.24 -18.80 -24.77
CA THR A 666 3.37 -18.15 -25.43
C THR A 666 3.88 -17.02 -24.52
N GLY A 667 4.96 -17.30 -23.83
CA GLY A 667 5.45 -16.38 -22.82
C GLY A 667 6.82 -16.76 -22.26
N THR A 668 7.32 -15.94 -21.38
CA THR A 668 8.59 -16.17 -20.71
C THR A 668 8.37 -16.18 -19.20
N PHE A 669 8.75 -17.28 -18.56
CA PHE A 669 8.92 -17.32 -17.10
C PHE A 669 10.25 -16.69 -16.76
N TYR A 670 10.27 -15.85 -15.76
CA TYR A 670 11.49 -15.24 -15.22
C TYR A 670 11.34 -14.97 -13.72
N ASP A 671 12.44 -14.65 -13.05
CA ASP A 671 12.48 -14.40 -11.60
C ASP A 671 11.85 -15.55 -10.76
N VAL A 672 12.07 -16.79 -11.18
CA VAL A 672 11.51 -17.96 -10.49
C VAL A 672 12.23 -18.18 -9.17
N SER A 673 11.46 -18.21 -8.08
CA SER A 673 11.97 -18.42 -6.72
C SER A 673 11.13 -19.44 -5.98
N LEU A 674 11.79 -20.46 -5.41
CA LEU A 674 11.20 -21.48 -4.55
C LEU A 674 11.96 -21.53 -3.24
N ARG A 675 11.30 -21.17 -2.13
CA ARG A 675 11.95 -21.03 -0.82
C ARG A 675 11.13 -21.67 0.27
N LYS A 676 11.81 -22.21 1.28
CA LYS A 676 11.12 -22.66 2.49
C LYS A 676 10.54 -21.45 3.22
N THR A 677 9.28 -21.54 3.62
CA THR A 677 8.65 -20.51 4.45
C THR A 677 9.07 -20.76 5.89
N SER A 678 9.90 -19.90 6.46
CA SER A 678 10.20 -19.96 7.90
C SER A 678 9.06 -19.30 8.65
N PHE A 679 8.32 -20.06 9.47
CA PHE A 679 7.28 -19.53 10.37
C PHE A 679 7.81 -19.24 11.78
N ALA A 680 9.11 -19.10 11.94
CA ALA A 680 9.75 -18.80 13.21
C ALA A 680 9.67 -17.29 13.52
N GLY A 681 8.45 -16.81 13.79
CA GLY A 681 8.25 -15.47 14.33
C GLY A 681 8.03 -15.50 15.84
N SER A 682 8.18 -14.34 16.47
CA SER A 682 7.93 -14.16 17.90
C SER A 682 6.48 -13.79 18.17
N PRO A 683 5.84 -14.30 19.22
CA PRO A 683 4.52 -13.84 19.62
C PRO A 683 4.49 -12.34 19.86
N ILE A 684 3.41 -11.69 19.45
CA ILE A 684 3.24 -10.24 19.63
C ILE A 684 3.01 -9.96 21.10
N ASN A 685 3.89 -9.19 21.71
CA ASN A 685 3.73 -8.70 23.07
C ASN A 685 2.78 -7.50 23.08
N PHE A 686 1.86 -7.47 24.03
CA PHE A 686 0.91 -6.38 24.17
C PHE A 686 0.69 -6.00 25.63
N ARG A 687 0.27 -4.76 25.86
CA ARG A 687 -0.07 -4.25 27.18
C ARG A 687 -1.08 -3.11 27.12
N CYS A 688 -1.91 -3.03 28.15
CA CYS A 688 -2.92 -1.98 28.29
C CYS A 688 -3.13 -1.66 29.78
N LEU A 689 -3.39 -0.39 30.06
CA LEU A 689 -3.88 0.07 31.36
C LEU A 689 -5.11 0.95 31.12
N THR A 690 -6.27 0.50 31.62
CA THR A 690 -7.52 1.24 31.51
C THR A 690 -7.52 2.49 32.39
N SER A 691 -8.55 3.30 32.28
CA SER A 691 -8.78 4.43 33.18
C SER A 691 -9.03 3.96 34.64
N PHE A 692 -8.63 4.81 35.62
CA PHE A 692 -8.96 4.53 37.02
C PHE A 692 -10.41 4.86 37.30
N GLN A 693 -11.13 3.90 37.94
CA GLN A 693 -12.52 4.06 38.33
C GLN A 693 -12.66 3.80 39.83
N ALA A 694 -13.60 4.50 40.45
CA ALA A 694 -13.93 4.34 41.87
C ALA A 694 -15.40 3.92 42.02
N PRO A 695 -15.79 2.70 41.67
CA PRO A 695 -17.19 2.26 41.64
C PRO A 695 -17.88 2.26 43.01
N ALA A 696 -17.10 2.20 44.09
CA ALA A 696 -17.61 2.31 45.46
C ALA A 696 -17.62 3.77 45.99
N GLY A 697 -17.21 4.74 45.13
CA GLY A 697 -16.93 6.12 45.53
C GLY A 697 -15.56 6.29 46.18
N HIS A 698 -14.96 7.46 46.03
CA HIS A 698 -13.59 7.78 46.48
C HIS A 698 -13.38 7.76 47.98
N SER A 699 -14.47 7.74 48.80
CA SER A 699 -14.39 7.62 50.26
C SER A 699 -14.24 6.21 50.77
N ASN A 700 -14.52 5.19 49.96
CA ASN A 700 -14.53 3.80 50.39
C ASN A 700 -13.30 3.05 49.85
N PHE A 701 -12.78 2.13 50.68
CA PHE A 701 -11.76 1.20 50.21
C PHE A 701 -12.40 0.08 49.41
N THR A 702 -11.78 -0.28 48.32
CA THR A 702 -12.19 -1.37 47.43
C THR A 702 -11.09 -2.43 47.40
N ARG A 703 -11.46 -3.71 47.60
CA ARG A 703 -10.57 -4.85 47.43
C ARG A 703 -11.09 -5.68 46.28
N VAL A 704 -10.34 -5.68 45.19
CA VAL A 704 -10.62 -6.52 44.01
C VAL A 704 -10.24 -7.98 44.37
N GLY A 705 -11.19 -8.89 44.23
CA GLY A 705 -10.95 -10.32 44.43
C GLY A 705 -10.62 -11.02 43.11
N PHE A 706 -11.45 -10.80 42.09
CA PHE A 706 -11.31 -11.47 40.81
C PHE A 706 -11.56 -10.47 39.65
N ILE A 707 -10.83 -10.66 38.57
CA ILE A 707 -11.07 -10.00 37.30
C ILE A 707 -11.35 -11.07 36.25
N ARG A 708 -12.50 -10.98 35.60
CA ARG A 708 -12.88 -11.85 34.49
C ARG A 708 -12.68 -11.07 33.17
N THR A 709 -11.68 -11.44 32.42
CA THR A 709 -11.45 -10.88 31.08
C THR A 709 -12.38 -11.55 30.07
N ILE A 710 -13.07 -10.76 29.28
CA ILE A 710 -13.98 -11.23 28.22
C ILE A 710 -13.32 -10.87 26.90
N GLY A 711 -13.09 -11.87 26.06
CA GLY A 711 -12.43 -11.66 24.77
C GLY A 711 -12.80 -12.72 23.74
N LEU A 712 -12.49 -12.43 22.50
CA LEU A 712 -12.58 -13.32 21.34
C LEU A 712 -11.16 -13.72 20.96
N ILE A 713 -10.85 -15.00 20.95
CA ILE A 713 -9.49 -15.51 20.69
C ILE A 713 -9.56 -16.66 19.69
N ALA A 714 -8.69 -16.64 18.69
CA ALA A 714 -8.65 -17.66 17.64
C ALA A 714 -7.74 -18.86 17.99
N GLY A 715 -6.88 -18.76 19.01
CA GLY A 715 -5.93 -19.81 19.39
C GLY A 715 -5.44 -19.69 20.82
N THR A 716 -4.13 -19.75 21.05
CA THR A 716 -3.48 -19.63 22.35
C THR A 716 -2.98 -18.23 22.63
N ALA A 717 -3.23 -17.71 23.81
CA ALA A 717 -2.67 -16.45 24.29
C ALA A 717 -2.24 -16.60 25.76
N SER A 718 -1.17 -15.93 26.14
CA SER A 718 -0.74 -15.79 27.52
C SER A 718 -1.14 -14.40 28.02
N LEU A 719 -1.97 -14.35 29.06
CA LEU A 719 -2.52 -13.13 29.62
C LEU A 719 -2.16 -12.99 31.09
N THR A 720 -1.69 -11.82 31.47
CA THR A 720 -1.56 -11.41 32.89
C THR A 720 -2.47 -10.21 33.10
N VAL A 721 -3.45 -10.37 34.02
CA VAL A 721 -4.43 -9.33 34.30
C VAL A 721 -4.42 -9.03 35.79
N LYS A 722 -4.40 -7.74 36.13
CA LYS A 722 -4.32 -7.26 37.51
C LYS A 722 -5.08 -6.00 37.77
N ALA A 723 -5.45 -5.74 39.03
CA ALA A 723 -5.88 -4.43 39.46
C ALA A 723 -4.68 -3.58 39.87
N VAL A 724 -4.65 -2.36 39.39
CA VAL A 724 -3.70 -1.31 39.77
C VAL A 724 -4.47 -0.29 40.59
N TYR A 725 -3.96 0.09 41.74
CA TYR A 725 -4.69 0.89 42.72
C TYR A 725 -4.14 2.31 42.86
N ASP A 726 -5.02 3.26 43.18
CA ASP A 726 -4.73 4.62 43.65
C ASP A 726 -3.71 5.38 42.79
N TYR A 727 -3.89 5.27 41.48
CA TYR A 727 -3.07 5.98 40.47
C TYR A 727 -1.57 5.60 40.49
N ASN A 728 -1.21 4.48 41.12
CA ASN A 728 0.16 3.99 41.12
C ASN A 728 0.49 3.37 39.75
N LEU A 729 1.38 4.04 38.99
CA LEU A 729 1.79 3.59 37.66
C LEU A 729 3.09 2.77 37.67
N GLU A 730 3.80 2.73 38.81
CA GLU A 730 5.16 2.20 38.90
C GLU A 730 5.28 0.78 39.52
N GLU A 731 4.37 0.37 40.39
CA GLU A 731 4.51 -0.93 41.06
C GLU A 731 3.67 -2.06 40.51
N TYR A 732 4.35 -3.13 40.15
CA TYR A 732 3.76 -4.33 39.62
C TYR A 732 4.04 -5.59 40.46
N ILE A 733 3.09 -6.03 41.23
CA ILE A 733 3.03 -7.44 41.61
C ILE A 733 2.23 -8.15 40.51
N SER A 734 2.93 -8.81 39.60
CA SER A 734 2.27 -9.54 38.51
C SER A 734 1.68 -10.83 39.05
N PRO A 735 0.36 -11.10 38.97
CA PRO A 735 -0.18 -12.41 39.15
C PRO A 735 0.41 -13.40 38.14
N PRO A 736 0.43 -14.69 38.40
CA PRO A 736 0.91 -15.65 37.42
C PRO A 736 0.10 -15.55 36.12
N PRO A 737 0.74 -15.71 34.94
CA PRO A 737 0.04 -15.66 33.67
C PRO A 737 -1.01 -16.78 33.59
N VAL A 738 -2.19 -16.45 33.12
CA VAL A 738 -3.22 -17.42 32.77
C VAL A 738 -3.07 -17.78 31.30
N THR A 739 -2.73 -19.01 30.99
CA THR A 739 -2.64 -19.50 29.63
C THR A 739 -4.04 -19.87 29.14
N ALA A 740 -4.51 -19.15 28.14
CA ALA A 740 -5.71 -19.48 27.40
C ALA A 740 -5.34 -20.40 26.23
N ALA A 741 -5.57 -21.69 26.37
CA ALA A 741 -5.44 -22.63 25.26
C ALA A 741 -6.83 -22.88 24.64
N LEU A 742 -6.99 -22.56 23.36
CA LEU A 742 -7.97 -23.21 22.49
C LEU A 742 -7.19 -24.26 21.69
N GLY A 743 -7.59 -25.53 21.81
CA GLY A 743 -7.16 -26.52 20.86
C GLY A 743 -7.61 -26.04 19.49
N ALA A 744 -6.68 -25.54 18.68
CA ALA A 744 -6.93 -25.44 17.26
C ALA A 744 -6.96 -26.88 16.75
N THR A 745 -8.09 -27.30 16.22
CA THR A 745 -8.19 -28.63 15.59
C THR A 745 -7.45 -28.51 14.26
N VAL A 746 -6.35 -29.23 14.16
CA VAL A 746 -5.57 -29.33 12.91
C VAL A 746 -6.28 -30.33 11.99
N TRP A 747 -6.26 -30.13 10.69
CA TRP A 747 -6.93 -30.95 9.68
C TRP A 747 -6.72 -32.47 9.87
N ASP A 748 -5.54 -32.89 10.26
CA ASP A 748 -5.19 -34.30 10.44
C ASP A 748 -5.60 -34.91 11.80
N SER A 749 -6.09 -34.11 12.73
CA SER A 749 -6.51 -34.56 14.07
C SER A 749 -7.97 -34.26 14.41
N ALA A 750 -8.69 -33.62 13.50
CA ALA A 750 -10.08 -33.24 13.69
C ALA A 750 -11.04 -34.41 13.47
N VAL A 751 -11.98 -34.61 14.40
CA VAL A 751 -13.03 -35.62 14.27
C VAL A 751 -14.29 -34.95 13.72
N TRP A 752 -14.83 -35.47 12.62
CA TRP A 752 -16.11 -35.06 12.06
C TRP A 752 -17.22 -35.17 13.11
N ASP A 753 -18.11 -34.19 13.16
CA ASP A 753 -19.22 -34.04 14.10
C ASP A 753 -18.86 -33.65 15.55
N SER A 754 -17.59 -33.59 15.94
CA SER A 754 -17.18 -33.16 17.29
C SER A 754 -16.30 -31.91 17.31
N ASP A 755 -15.58 -31.64 16.23
CA ASP A 755 -14.66 -30.51 16.12
C ASP A 755 -15.20 -29.42 15.19
N LEU A 756 -15.02 -28.16 15.59
CA LEU A 756 -15.46 -27.00 14.82
C LEU A 756 -14.36 -26.57 13.83
N TRP A 757 -14.66 -26.64 12.57
CA TRP A 757 -13.78 -26.28 11.42
C TRP A 757 -13.66 -24.76 11.17
N ASP A 758 -14.06 -23.95 12.15
CA ASP A 758 -14.14 -22.52 11.97
C ASP A 758 -12.95 -21.83 12.66
N PHE A 759 -12.17 -21.08 11.90
CA PHE A 759 -11.16 -20.14 12.40
C PHE A 759 -11.78 -18.86 12.99
N SER A 760 -13.09 -18.84 13.22
CA SER A 760 -13.77 -17.70 13.84
C SER A 760 -13.28 -17.47 15.26
N LEU A 761 -13.20 -16.20 15.63
CA LEU A 761 -12.93 -15.76 17.00
C LEU A 761 -14.01 -16.33 17.93
N LYS A 762 -13.61 -17.13 18.92
CA LYS A 762 -14.54 -17.70 19.90
C LYS A 762 -14.55 -16.88 21.18
N GLY A 763 -15.75 -16.64 21.72
CA GLY A 763 -15.93 -15.96 23.00
C GLY A 763 -15.33 -16.78 24.14
N LYS A 764 -14.43 -16.18 24.92
CA LYS A 764 -13.82 -16.77 26.10
C LYS A 764 -13.80 -15.80 27.25
N SER A 765 -13.87 -16.35 28.44
CA SER A 765 -13.68 -15.62 29.70
C SER A 765 -12.58 -16.24 30.53
N PHE A 766 -11.69 -15.39 31.05
CA PHE A 766 -10.56 -15.79 31.90
C PHE A 766 -10.70 -15.12 33.24
N ILE A 767 -10.49 -15.87 34.33
CA ILE A 767 -10.59 -15.36 35.68
C ILE A 767 -9.18 -15.28 36.27
N SER A 768 -8.79 -14.09 36.70
CA SER A 768 -7.53 -13.83 37.40
C SER A 768 -7.84 -13.40 38.85
N GLY A 769 -7.22 -14.06 39.84
CA GLY A 769 -7.25 -13.65 41.25
C GLY A 769 -6.37 -12.41 41.46
N ASN A 770 -6.83 -11.48 42.31
CA ASN A 770 -6.09 -10.24 42.54
C ASN A 770 -5.89 -10.00 44.04
N LEU A 771 -4.78 -9.33 44.36
CA LEU A 771 -4.43 -8.90 45.72
C LEU A 771 -4.26 -7.38 45.71
N GLY A 772 -4.62 -6.76 46.81
CA GLY A 772 -4.47 -5.32 47.00
C GLY A 772 -5.76 -4.64 47.47
N ILE A 773 -5.63 -3.40 47.86
CA ILE A 773 -6.72 -2.55 48.34
C ILE A 773 -6.43 -1.10 47.93
N GLY A 774 -7.43 -0.37 47.50
CA GLY A 774 -7.33 1.03 47.19
C GLY A 774 -8.71 1.69 47.08
N ARG A 775 -8.74 2.99 46.85
CA ARG A 775 -10.01 3.73 46.71
C ARG A 775 -10.47 3.78 45.24
N SER A 776 -9.52 3.77 44.35
CA SER A 776 -9.73 3.65 42.92
C SER A 776 -8.90 2.50 42.36
N PHE A 777 -9.32 1.92 41.26
CA PHE A 777 -8.54 0.92 40.59
C PHE A 777 -8.72 0.97 39.06
N ALA A 778 -7.71 0.54 38.35
CA ALA A 778 -7.68 0.33 36.92
C ALA A 778 -7.37 -1.15 36.61
N VAL A 779 -7.77 -1.63 35.47
CA VAL A 779 -7.38 -2.96 34.98
C VAL A 779 -6.11 -2.82 34.15
N GLY A 780 -5.02 -3.41 34.62
CA GLY A 780 -3.79 -3.58 33.87
C GLY A 780 -3.75 -4.97 33.23
N MET A 781 -3.47 -5.03 31.95
CA MET A 781 -3.32 -6.27 31.19
C MET A 781 -2.02 -6.26 30.42
N SER A 782 -1.30 -7.36 30.42
CA SER A 782 -0.16 -7.61 29.54
C SER A 782 -0.18 -9.07 29.08
N GLY A 783 0.44 -9.35 27.97
CA GLY A 783 0.47 -10.70 27.45
C GLY A 783 1.25 -10.81 26.16
N SER A 784 1.22 -12.03 25.62
CA SER A 784 1.77 -12.34 24.31
C SER A 784 0.85 -13.31 23.56
N ALA A 785 0.77 -13.16 22.26
CA ALA A 785 -0.03 -14.06 21.44
C ALA A 785 0.55 -14.21 20.04
N SER A 786 0.35 -15.40 19.48
CA SER A 786 0.60 -15.75 18.09
C SER A 786 -0.69 -15.92 17.28
N THR A 787 -1.80 -15.38 17.77
CA THR A 787 -3.13 -15.52 17.17
C THR A 787 -3.92 -14.23 17.28
N ARG A 788 -5.00 -14.13 16.54
CA ARG A 788 -5.91 -12.98 16.64
C ARG A 788 -6.61 -12.93 17.98
N ILE A 789 -6.57 -11.78 18.63
CA ILE A 789 -7.25 -11.49 19.89
C ILE A 789 -8.06 -10.22 19.73
N ASN A 790 -9.28 -10.24 20.31
CA ASN A 790 -10.08 -9.04 20.52
C ASN A 790 -10.60 -9.04 21.96
N ILE A 791 -10.21 -8.08 22.76
CA ILE A 791 -10.66 -7.91 24.17
C ILE A 791 -11.91 -7.02 24.17
N VAL A 792 -12.99 -7.56 24.69
CA VAL A 792 -14.30 -6.88 24.75
C VAL A 792 -14.48 -6.11 26.05
N GLY A 793 -13.88 -6.57 27.16
CA GLY A 793 -13.96 -5.91 28.44
C GLY A 793 -13.60 -6.81 29.61
N TRP A 794 -13.83 -6.28 30.81
CA TRP A 794 -13.53 -6.97 32.07
C TRP A 794 -14.67 -6.83 33.06
N ASP A 795 -15.09 -7.94 33.66
CA ASP A 795 -15.94 -7.93 34.84
C ASP A 795 -15.07 -8.05 36.09
N VAL A 796 -15.16 -7.09 36.98
CA VAL A 796 -14.39 -7.02 38.20
C VAL A 796 -15.29 -7.29 39.41
N LEU A 797 -14.95 -8.31 40.16
CA LEU A 797 -15.62 -8.64 41.41
C LEU A 797 -14.81 -8.07 42.57
N PHE A 798 -15.43 -7.22 43.37
CA PHE A 798 -14.79 -6.56 44.50
C PHE A 798 -15.63 -6.48 45.74
N ASN A 799 -14.98 -6.32 46.87
CA ASN A 799 -15.58 -6.07 48.18
C ASN A 799 -15.37 -4.62 48.58
N VAL A 800 -16.41 -3.98 49.06
CA VAL A 800 -16.34 -2.64 49.64
C VAL A 800 -15.97 -2.73 51.09
N GLY A 801 -14.84 -2.12 51.48
CA GLY A 801 -14.44 -1.97 52.88
C GLY A 801 -15.13 -0.79 53.55
N GLY A 802 -15.16 -0.82 54.91
CA GLY A 802 -15.70 0.31 55.65
C GLY A 802 -14.83 1.57 55.57
N TYR A 803 -15.39 2.67 56.04
CA TYR A 803 -14.66 3.94 56.21
C TYR A 803 -13.45 3.76 57.16
N LEU A 804 -12.31 4.35 56.82
CA LEU A 804 -11.26 4.62 57.81
C LEU A 804 -11.56 5.92 58.52
#